data_a0c1cfe767ce708bb510112c0b7e788d
#
_entry.id   a0c1cfe767ce708bb510112c0b7e788d
#
_cell.length_a   1.000
_cell.length_b   1.000
_cell.length_c   1.000
_cell.angle_alpha   90.00
_cell.angle_beta   90.00
_cell.angle_gamma   90.00
#
_symmetry.space_group_name_H-M   'P 1'
#
loop_
_entity.id
_entity.type
_entity.pdbx_description
1 polymer ?
#
loop_
_entity_poly.entity_id
_entity_poly.type
_entity_poly.pdbx_seq_one_letter_code
_entity_poly.pdbx_strand_id
1 'polypeptide(L)'
;MAIKKLDSIFKPKRIALIGVSNNPDSVGGITLRNLVGGGYNGVVYPVNPKREAVFGIPCYPDVKSLPKVPDLAVIMTGAKHVPGIVQQCGEAGIHGIIIMSAGFKEAGEEGKALEAQVKEEKSKFPDMRIIGPNCLGILVPGLSMNVSFANGMPEKGHVAFISQSGALCTSVLDWAYESHIGFSYFVSIGNSMDVNFGDLIDYFGQDPNTKSIVLYVESLSNARTFMSAARAFSREKPIIVYKSGRFPESAAAAASHTGALASEDSIYDAVFRRAGLARVYDFGNIFDFTDLIGRRRIPKGNRLAIVTNAGGPGVMATDSLISWGGKLVKLSDETMQKLNDYLPPFWSHGNPVDVLGDATPERFAKATEIVLEDDNVDAVLVLLTPQAMTDPTKTAEAIAEMAGKTSKSIMTGWLGGKSMREGIQIFNQAGIPNYQAPEQAIRAFMTLSHYSQNLKMLYETPKEVPLSFQYDRNELREKYLKEVFPKARILNEDDSKMLVNDYGIETTHPTPAATEDEAVEISEKKGYPVVMKIYSPDITHKSDVGGVALNIKDEEMVRATFHNMVKTASEKRPDAKIDGVTIQRMVDTKDAVEIILGIKKDPEFGTVMLVGMGGTSAELFKDKRLEFPPLNEQLARQMLESLKIYPLLEGYRGAPPKNIDKLVEVLIRMSYLAADYPEIKELDINPLIVTPTDVIALDARIVIDEEVMKEPVKEYSHLILRPYPESLIRTDQLKDGSDVILRPIKPEDEPMWLELLASCSKE
;
A
#
# COMPACT_ATOMS: atom_id res chain seq x y z
N MET A 1 15.41 9.27 -17.72
CA MET A 1 16.88 9.21 -17.85
C MET A 1 17.55 8.23 -16.89
N ALA A 2 17.03 7.97 -15.69
CA ALA A 2 17.61 7.02 -14.73
C ALA A 2 17.66 5.54 -15.21
N ILE A 3 16.71 5.12 -16.04
CA ILE A 3 16.53 3.73 -16.48
C ILE A 3 17.68 3.20 -17.33
N LYS A 4 18.20 4.00 -18.27
CA LYS A 4 19.31 3.58 -19.15
C LYS A 4 20.60 3.24 -18.40
N LYS A 5 20.77 3.73 -17.17
CA LYS A 5 21.97 3.51 -16.36
C LYS A 5 21.99 2.16 -15.66
N LEU A 6 20.84 1.46 -15.51
CA LEU A 6 20.76 0.12 -14.91
C LEU A 6 21.15 -1.00 -15.88
N ASP A 7 21.25 -0.75 -17.19
CA ASP A 7 21.74 -1.73 -18.14
C ASP A 7 23.20 -2.16 -17.83
N SER A 8 24.00 -1.28 -17.23
CA SER A 8 25.36 -1.63 -16.77
C SER A 8 25.36 -2.73 -15.68
N ILE A 9 24.28 -2.87 -14.92
CA ILE A 9 24.11 -3.88 -13.88
C ILE A 9 23.45 -5.14 -14.46
N PHE A 10 22.35 -4.98 -15.23
CA PHE A 10 21.51 -6.11 -15.66
C PHE A 10 21.88 -6.68 -17.03
N LYS A 11 22.65 -5.95 -17.86
CA LYS A 11 23.12 -6.39 -19.19
C LYS A 11 24.61 -6.12 -19.40
N PRO A 12 25.49 -6.36 -18.41
CA PRO A 12 26.90 -6.09 -18.55
C PRO A 12 27.53 -7.02 -19.61
N LYS A 13 28.55 -6.55 -20.30
CA LYS A 13 29.39 -7.34 -21.18
C LYS A 13 30.72 -7.71 -20.51
N ARG A 14 31.14 -6.93 -19.53
CA ARG A 14 32.37 -7.09 -18.76
C ARG A 14 32.09 -6.88 -17.29
N ILE A 15 32.52 -7.83 -16.47
CA ILE A 15 32.29 -7.83 -15.01
C ILE A 15 33.64 -7.92 -14.29
N ALA A 16 33.91 -7.00 -13.38
CA ALA A 16 35.02 -7.10 -12.42
C ALA A 16 34.51 -7.69 -11.10
N LEU A 17 35.15 -8.77 -10.64
CA LEU A 17 34.86 -9.40 -9.36
C LEU A 17 35.95 -9.03 -8.36
N ILE A 18 35.68 -8.16 -7.40
CA ILE A 18 36.64 -7.57 -6.48
C ILE A 18 36.56 -8.27 -5.12
N GLY A 19 37.67 -8.88 -4.69
CA GLY A 19 37.75 -9.66 -3.44
C GLY A 19 37.57 -11.16 -3.66
N VAL A 20 37.79 -11.65 -4.86
CA VAL A 20 37.83 -13.10 -5.16
C VAL A 20 39.01 -13.79 -4.48
N SER A 21 38.87 -15.08 -4.17
CA SER A 21 39.90 -15.90 -3.57
C SER A 21 39.87 -17.35 -4.04
N ASN A 22 40.95 -18.11 -3.84
CA ASN A 22 41.00 -19.54 -4.12
C ASN A 22 40.25 -20.40 -3.07
N ASN A 23 39.67 -19.77 -2.03
CA ASN A 23 38.80 -20.50 -1.10
C ASN A 23 37.45 -20.76 -1.78
N PRO A 24 37.10 -22.01 -2.08
CA PRO A 24 35.88 -22.37 -2.79
C PRO A 24 34.61 -22.03 -2.00
N ASP A 25 34.69 -21.90 -0.68
CA ASP A 25 33.56 -21.63 0.21
C ASP A 25 33.41 -20.16 0.57
N SER A 26 34.30 -19.30 0.05
CA SER A 26 34.21 -17.85 0.22
C SER A 26 33.15 -17.26 -0.73
N VAL A 27 32.49 -16.15 -0.33
CA VAL A 27 31.57 -15.41 -1.18
C VAL A 27 32.18 -15.13 -2.56
N GLY A 28 33.43 -14.64 -2.62
CA GLY A 28 34.10 -14.36 -3.89
C GLY A 28 34.42 -15.62 -4.70
N GLY A 29 34.76 -16.75 -4.05
CA GLY A 29 35.02 -18.03 -4.70
C GLY A 29 33.76 -18.63 -5.31
N ILE A 30 32.65 -18.62 -4.55
CA ILE A 30 31.33 -19.10 -5.01
C ILE A 30 30.85 -18.23 -6.18
N THR A 31 30.86 -16.89 -6.06
CA THR A 31 30.41 -15.97 -7.10
C THR A 31 31.17 -16.14 -8.41
N LEU A 32 32.53 -16.29 -8.34
CA LEU A 32 33.33 -16.53 -9.54
C LEU A 32 32.95 -17.86 -10.22
N ARG A 33 32.79 -18.94 -9.44
CA ARG A 33 32.37 -20.25 -9.97
C ARG A 33 30.99 -20.21 -10.59
N ASN A 34 30.02 -19.56 -9.92
CA ASN A 34 28.68 -19.40 -10.42
C ASN A 34 28.63 -18.66 -11.75
N LEU A 35 29.41 -17.59 -11.89
CA LEU A 35 29.42 -16.78 -13.08
C LEU A 35 30.13 -17.50 -14.26
N VAL A 36 31.28 -18.10 -14.01
CA VAL A 36 32.08 -18.78 -15.05
C VAL A 36 31.46 -20.14 -15.40
N GLY A 37 31.04 -20.91 -14.40
CA GLY A 37 30.45 -22.25 -14.60
C GLY A 37 28.98 -22.18 -15.10
N GLY A 38 28.28 -21.06 -14.89
CA GLY A 38 26.88 -20.88 -15.27
C GLY A 38 26.62 -20.58 -16.75
N GLY A 39 27.69 -20.45 -17.58
CA GLY A 39 27.53 -20.20 -19.01
C GLY A 39 27.36 -18.73 -19.40
N TYR A 40 27.77 -17.81 -18.53
CA TYR A 40 27.79 -16.38 -18.86
C TYR A 40 28.78 -16.09 -20.00
N ASN A 41 28.30 -15.40 -21.04
CA ASN A 41 29.03 -15.20 -22.31
C ASN A 41 29.83 -13.89 -22.38
N GLY A 42 29.99 -13.18 -21.26
CA GLY A 42 30.77 -11.94 -21.13
C GLY A 42 32.18 -12.17 -20.57
N VAL A 43 32.95 -11.09 -20.49
CA VAL A 43 34.31 -11.13 -19.94
C VAL A 43 34.26 -10.95 -18.42
N VAL A 44 34.99 -11.80 -17.69
CA VAL A 44 35.10 -11.75 -16.22
C VAL A 44 36.54 -11.42 -15.85
N TYR A 45 36.71 -10.38 -15.03
CA TYR A 45 37.99 -9.94 -14.50
C TYR A 45 38.05 -10.18 -12.99
N PRO A 46 38.75 -11.24 -12.50
CA PRO A 46 39.06 -11.39 -11.09
C PRO A 46 40.01 -10.28 -10.61
N VAL A 47 39.68 -9.63 -9.48
CA VAL A 47 40.51 -8.56 -8.88
C VAL A 47 40.86 -8.90 -7.45
N ASN A 48 42.16 -9.04 -7.16
CA ASN A 48 42.70 -9.23 -5.80
C ASN A 48 44.17 -8.82 -5.76
N PRO A 49 44.57 -7.86 -4.92
CA PRO A 49 46.00 -7.38 -4.87
C PRO A 49 47.00 -8.42 -4.37
N LYS A 50 46.55 -9.55 -3.82
CA LYS A 50 47.41 -10.59 -3.23
C LYS A 50 47.48 -11.85 -4.09
N ARG A 51 46.93 -11.88 -5.30
CA ARG A 51 46.81 -13.08 -6.13
C ARG A 51 47.17 -12.79 -7.59
N GLU A 52 47.96 -13.65 -8.20
CA GLU A 52 48.24 -13.62 -9.65
C GLU A 52 47.15 -14.34 -10.45
N ALA A 53 46.50 -15.36 -9.85
CA ALA A 53 45.42 -16.11 -10.44
C ALA A 53 44.47 -16.63 -9.36
N VAL A 54 43.17 -16.79 -9.73
CA VAL A 54 42.09 -17.42 -8.94
C VAL A 54 41.44 -18.49 -9.78
N PHE A 55 41.42 -19.73 -9.31
CA PHE A 55 40.93 -20.92 -10.06
C PHE A 55 41.50 -21.02 -11.48
N GLY A 56 42.79 -20.65 -11.67
CA GLY A 56 43.46 -20.68 -12.96
C GLY A 56 43.16 -19.50 -13.90
N ILE A 57 42.31 -18.55 -13.49
CA ILE A 57 41.98 -17.34 -14.24
C ILE A 57 42.94 -16.22 -13.80
N PRO A 58 43.60 -15.49 -14.73
CA PRO A 58 44.48 -14.36 -14.40
C PRO A 58 43.75 -13.33 -13.52
N CYS A 59 44.39 -12.85 -12.47
CA CYS A 59 43.84 -11.93 -11.48
C CYS A 59 44.60 -10.60 -11.54
N TYR A 60 43.88 -9.49 -11.44
CA TYR A 60 44.43 -8.14 -11.49
C TYR A 60 44.52 -7.54 -10.07
N PRO A 61 45.54 -6.69 -9.78
CA PRO A 61 45.69 -6.13 -8.45
C PRO A 61 44.62 -5.10 -8.08
N ASP A 62 44.10 -4.36 -9.06
CA ASP A 62 43.06 -3.31 -8.90
C ASP A 62 42.26 -3.10 -10.18
N VAL A 63 41.23 -2.26 -10.12
CA VAL A 63 40.36 -1.99 -11.27
C VAL A 63 41.02 -1.12 -12.35
N LYS A 64 42.08 -0.35 -12.00
CA LYS A 64 42.81 0.49 -12.95
C LYS A 64 43.73 -0.30 -13.85
N SER A 65 44.15 -1.49 -13.39
CA SER A 65 45.03 -2.43 -14.12
C SER A 65 44.27 -3.28 -15.15
N LEU A 66 42.96 -3.18 -15.23
CA LEU A 66 42.14 -4.01 -16.12
C LEU A 66 42.33 -3.64 -17.60
N PRO A 67 42.39 -4.64 -18.51
CA PRO A 67 42.61 -4.37 -19.94
C PRO A 67 41.55 -3.50 -20.61
N LYS A 68 40.32 -3.55 -20.12
CA LYS A 68 39.18 -2.73 -20.58
C LYS A 68 38.29 -2.38 -19.39
N VAL A 69 37.68 -1.20 -19.41
CA VAL A 69 36.71 -0.75 -18.38
C VAL A 69 35.55 -1.73 -18.28
N PRO A 70 35.26 -2.30 -17.11
CA PRO A 70 34.08 -3.11 -16.89
C PRO A 70 32.79 -2.30 -16.91
N ASP A 71 31.68 -2.93 -17.30
CA ASP A 71 30.36 -2.34 -17.18
C ASP A 71 29.84 -2.45 -15.72
N LEU A 72 30.23 -3.56 -15.05
CA LEU A 72 29.80 -3.89 -13.68
C LEU A 72 31.01 -4.26 -12.82
N ALA A 73 31.07 -3.71 -11.61
CA ALA A 73 31.96 -4.13 -10.54
C ALA A 73 31.18 -4.78 -9.39
N VAL A 74 31.65 -5.93 -8.91
CA VAL A 74 31.05 -6.66 -7.78
C VAL A 74 32.03 -6.66 -6.63
N ILE A 75 31.67 -6.05 -5.51
CA ILE A 75 32.55 -5.82 -4.36
C ILE A 75 32.19 -6.81 -3.25
N MET A 76 33.16 -7.65 -2.90
CA MET A 76 33.08 -8.75 -1.90
C MET A 76 34.20 -8.65 -0.87
N THR A 77 34.64 -7.46 -0.55
CA THR A 77 35.70 -7.17 0.41
C THR A 77 35.16 -6.79 1.78
N GLY A 78 36.00 -6.69 2.80
CA GLY A 78 35.56 -6.15 4.09
C GLY A 78 35.09 -4.71 3.97
N ALA A 79 34.00 -4.34 4.70
CA ALA A 79 33.30 -3.06 4.60
C ALA A 79 34.21 -1.82 4.61
N LYS A 80 35.28 -1.85 5.43
CA LYS A 80 36.28 -0.75 5.55
C LYS A 80 36.98 -0.36 4.24
N HIS A 81 37.03 -1.28 3.28
CA HIS A 81 37.72 -1.06 1.99
C HIS A 81 36.74 -0.55 0.91
N VAL A 82 35.43 -0.70 1.12
CA VAL A 82 34.44 -0.43 0.11
C VAL A 82 34.41 1.03 -0.37
N PRO A 83 34.49 2.06 0.50
CA PRO A 83 34.48 3.46 0.04
C PRO A 83 35.60 3.74 -0.96
N GLY A 84 36.84 3.31 -0.65
CA GLY A 84 38.00 3.50 -1.55
C GLY A 84 37.88 2.72 -2.86
N ILE A 85 37.25 1.54 -2.86
CA ILE A 85 36.98 0.77 -4.07
C ILE A 85 35.94 1.43 -4.94
N VAL A 86 34.87 2.00 -4.35
CA VAL A 86 33.81 2.74 -5.06
C VAL A 86 34.42 3.97 -5.74
N GLN A 87 35.30 4.72 -5.05
CA GLN A 87 36.07 5.81 -5.64
C GLN A 87 36.88 5.35 -6.86
N GLN A 88 37.69 4.26 -6.71
CA GLN A 88 38.48 3.73 -7.81
C GLN A 88 37.62 3.28 -9.00
N CYS A 89 36.45 2.67 -8.76
CA CYS A 89 35.52 2.30 -9.81
C CYS A 89 34.98 3.52 -10.55
N GLY A 90 34.63 4.60 -9.83
CA GLY A 90 34.15 5.84 -10.43
C GLY A 90 35.24 6.52 -11.28
N GLU A 91 36.48 6.61 -10.77
CA GLU A 91 37.63 7.15 -11.52
C GLU A 91 37.94 6.33 -12.78
N ALA A 92 37.70 5.01 -12.75
CA ALA A 92 37.87 4.12 -13.89
C ALA A 92 36.70 4.18 -14.89
N GLY A 93 35.62 4.90 -14.58
CA GLY A 93 34.44 5.01 -15.46
C GLY A 93 33.46 3.81 -15.38
N ILE A 94 33.47 3.08 -14.28
CA ILE A 94 32.53 1.95 -14.05
C ILE A 94 31.21 2.51 -13.52
N HIS A 95 30.10 2.23 -14.22
CA HIS A 95 28.79 2.78 -13.89
C HIS A 95 27.88 1.85 -13.06
N GLY A 96 28.06 0.52 -13.15
CA GLY A 96 27.31 -0.46 -12.38
C GLY A 96 28.14 -1.03 -11.23
N ILE A 97 27.57 -1.02 -10.01
CA ILE A 97 28.22 -1.61 -8.83
C ILE A 97 27.23 -2.49 -8.07
N ILE A 98 27.69 -3.65 -7.60
CA ILE A 98 27.00 -4.48 -6.62
C ILE A 98 27.92 -4.62 -5.40
N ILE A 99 27.44 -4.24 -4.22
CA ILE A 99 28.17 -4.39 -2.95
C ILE A 99 27.52 -5.53 -2.15
N MET A 100 28.16 -6.70 -2.17
CA MET A 100 27.70 -7.85 -1.39
C MET A 100 28.14 -7.77 0.08
N SER A 101 29.20 -7.01 0.34
CA SER A 101 29.79 -6.86 1.68
C SER A 101 28.74 -6.39 2.70
N ALA A 102 28.72 -7.03 3.87
CA ALA A 102 27.98 -6.62 5.06
C ALA A 102 28.86 -5.78 5.99
N GLY A 103 28.26 -5.16 7.02
CA GLY A 103 28.95 -4.31 8.00
C GLY A 103 28.67 -2.82 7.79
N PHE A 104 27.46 -2.48 7.30
CA PHE A 104 27.00 -1.11 7.08
C PHE A 104 25.88 -0.74 8.09
N LYS A 105 24.83 -0.06 7.68
CA LYS A 105 23.79 0.44 8.63
C LYS A 105 23.20 -0.65 9.55
N GLU A 106 23.18 -1.89 9.12
CA GLU A 106 22.76 -3.04 9.92
C GLU A 106 23.74 -3.39 11.07
N ALA A 107 24.98 -2.92 11.01
CA ALA A 107 26.00 -3.11 12.04
C ALA A 107 26.10 -1.95 13.06
N GLY A 108 25.08 -1.07 13.10
CA GLY A 108 25.02 0.05 14.05
C GLY A 108 25.72 1.32 13.57
N GLU A 109 26.14 2.20 14.49
CA GLU A 109 26.60 3.56 14.16
C GLU A 109 27.88 3.59 13.32
N GLU A 110 28.84 2.72 13.60
CA GLU A 110 30.06 2.61 12.77
C GLU A 110 29.73 2.21 11.34
N GLY A 111 28.79 1.28 11.17
CA GLY A 111 28.31 0.84 9.88
C GLY A 111 27.55 1.91 9.12
N LYS A 112 26.73 2.73 9.81
CA LYS A 112 26.06 3.90 9.23
C LYS A 112 27.08 4.92 8.73
N ALA A 113 28.15 5.16 9.48
CA ALA A 113 29.23 6.07 9.08
C ALA A 113 29.93 5.57 7.80
N LEU A 114 30.18 4.26 7.68
CA LEU A 114 30.75 3.67 6.46
C LEU A 114 29.79 3.80 5.26
N GLU A 115 28.49 3.56 5.46
CA GLU A 115 27.49 3.75 4.40
C GLU A 115 27.41 5.21 3.94
N ALA A 116 27.54 6.18 4.86
CA ALA A 116 27.61 7.60 4.53
C ALA A 116 28.84 7.93 3.68
N GLN A 117 30.01 7.36 3.98
CA GLN A 117 31.22 7.51 3.17
C GLN A 117 31.03 6.94 1.75
N VAL A 118 30.39 5.77 1.60
CA VAL A 118 30.07 5.22 0.27
C VAL A 118 29.13 6.14 -0.51
N LYS A 119 28.12 6.73 0.14
CA LYS A 119 27.22 7.72 -0.48
C LYS A 119 27.95 8.97 -0.92
N GLU A 120 28.88 9.45 -0.11
CA GLU A 120 29.75 10.60 -0.44
C GLU A 120 30.61 10.31 -1.67
N GLU A 121 31.31 9.17 -1.70
CA GLU A 121 32.10 8.78 -2.86
C GLU A 121 31.24 8.63 -4.13
N LYS A 122 30.08 7.97 -4.01
CA LYS A 122 29.13 7.81 -5.12
C LYS A 122 28.63 9.14 -5.65
N SER A 123 28.44 10.15 -4.81
CA SER A 123 27.92 11.47 -5.21
C SER A 123 28.83 12.20 -6.21
N LYS A 124 30.11 11.89 -6.20
CA LYS A 124 31.10 12.44 -7.15
C LYS A 124 30.93 11.88 -8.58
N PHE A 125 30.17 10.76 -8.72
CA PHE A 125 29.96 10.07 -9.99
C PHE A 125 28.45 9.91 -10.26
N PRO A 126 27.75 10.90 -10.82
CA PRO A 126 26.30 10.93 -10.97
C PRO A 126 25.72 9.77 -11.78
N ASP A 127 26.53 9.20 -12.70
CA ASP A 127 26.11 8.10 -13.58
C ASP A 127 26.29 6.71 -12.95
N MET A 128 26.94 6.64 -11.81
CA MET A 128 27.14 5.39 -11.07
C MET A 128 25.85 4.97 -10.35
N ARG A 129 25.49 3.68 -10.48
CA ARG A 129 24.36 3.07 -9.77
C ARG A 129 24.84 1.88 -8.95
N ILE A 130 24.33 1.77 -7.72
CA ILE A 130 24.81 0.78 -6.72
C ILE A 130 23.62 -0.05 -6.20
N ILE A 131 23.71 -1.39 -6.31
CA ILE A 131 22.85 -2.35 -5.61
C ILE A 131 23.57 -2.79 -4.32
N GLY A 132 22.81 -2.91 -3.23
CA GLY A 132 23.33 -3.23 -1.90
C GLY A 132 23.53 -1.96 -1.03
N PRO A 133 24.44 -1.97 -0.06
CA PRO A 133 25.28 -3.10 0.40
C PRO A 133 24.48 -4.20 1.12
N ASN A 134 25.19 -5.22 1.63
CA ASN A 134 24.60 -6.33 2.39
C ASN A 134 23.53 -7.09 1.58
N CYS A 135 23.88 -7.54 0.37
CA CYS A 135 22.97 -8.25 -0.54
C CYS A 135 23.57 -9.60 -1.00
N LEU A 136 22.69 -10.51 -1.41
CA LEU A 136 23.08 -11.80 -1.99
C LEU A 136 23.70 -11.61 -3.39
N GLY A 137 23.29 -10.58 -4.13
CA GLY A 137 23.63 -10.34 -5.51
C GLY A 137 22.42 -10.44 -6.46
N ILE A 138 22.69 -10.70 -7.74
CA ILE A 138 21.66 -10.78 -8.78
C ILE A 138 21.83 -12.02 -9.66
N LEU A 139 20.71 -12.55 -10.17
CA LEU A 139 20.68 -13.58 -11.18
C LEU A 139 19.83 -13.09 -12.36
N VAL A 140 20.35 -13.28 -13.57
CA VAL A 140 19.63 -12.98 -14.84
C VAL A 140 19.64 -14.23 -15.72
N PRO A 141 18.66 -15.14 -15.55
CA PRO A 141 18.65 -16.44 -16.23
C PRO A 141 18.67 -16.30 -17.75
N GLY A 142 18.08 -15.26 -18.31
CA GLY A 142 18.10 -14.97 -19.75
C GLY A 142 19.49 -14.71 -20.34
N LEU A 143 20.48 -14.36 -19.50
CA LEU A 143 21.88 -14.14 -19.86
C LEU A 143 22.81 -15.22 -19.27
N SER A 144 22.27 -16.25 -18.63
CA SER A 144 23.04 -17.23 -17.85
C SER A 144 23.97 -16.55 -16.83
N MET A 145 23.58 -15.39 -16.31
CA MET A 145 24.38 -14.56 -15.42
C MET A 145 23.97 -14.79 -13.95
N ASN A 146 24.86 -15.47 -13.19
CA ASN A 146 24.71 -15.62 -11.74
C ASN A 146 25.82 -14.85 -11.02
N VAL A 147 25.54 -13.61 -10.66
CA VAL A 147 26.39 -12.74 -9.85
C VAL A 147 25.87 -12.79 -8.41
N SER A 148 25.97 -13.96 -7.79
CA SER A 148 25.56 -14.19 -6.41
C SER A 148 26.37 -15.32 -5.77
N PHE A 149 26.22 -15.46 -4.45
CA PHE A 149 26.73 -16.63 -3.73
C PHE A 149 25.64 -17.67 -3.41
N ALA A 150 24.51 -17.62 -4.14
CA ALA A 150 23.48 -18.65 -4.08
C ALA A 150 23.89 -19.91 -4.86
N ASN A 151 23.29 -21.05 -4.52
CA ASN A 151 23.50 -22.31 -5.24
C ASN A 151 22.61 -22.34 -6.51
N GLY A 152 23.24 -22.65 -7.64
CA GLY A 152 22.53 -22.92 -8.91
C GLY A 152 22.02 -21.68 -9.66
N MET A 153 21.34 -21.93 -10.76
CA MET A 153 20.69 -20.95 -11.64
C MET A 153 19.22 -21.34 -11.78
N PRO A 154 18.26 -20.49 -11.44
CA PRO A 154 16.85 -20.80 -11.66
C PRO A 154 16.49 -20.83 -13.15
N GLU A 155 15.36 -21.47 -13.48
CA GLU A 155 14.85 -21.52 -14.83
C GLU A 155 14.55 -20.10 -15.37
N LYS A 156 14.71 -19.96 -16.70
CA LYS A 156 14.29 -18.74 -17.39
C LYS A 156 12.77 -18.66 -17.41
N GLY A 157 12.24 -17.52 -16.97
CA GLY A 157 10.80 -17.26 -16.91
C GLY A 157 10.46 -15.77 -17.02
N HIS A 158 9.34 -15.38 -16.43
CA HIS A 158 8.73 -14.07 -16.63
C HIS A 158 8.52 -13.28 -15.31
N VAL A 159 9.02 -13.78 -14.21
CA VAL A 159 8.89 -13.15 -12.89
C VAL A 159 10.15 -12.36 -12.57
N ALA A 160 10.02 -11.06 -12.25
CA ALA A 160 11.09 -10.31 -11.62
C ALA A 160 10.90 -10.35 -10.09
N PHE A 161 11.80 -11.00 -9.39
CA PHE A 161 11.80 -11.07 -7.93
C PHE A 161 12.79 -10.09 -7.33
N ILE A 162 12.34 -9.27 -6.37
CA ILE A 162 13.15 -8.23 -5.72
C ILE A 162 12.99 -8.37 -4.20
N SER A 163 14.10 -8.55 -3.47
CA SER A 163 14.07 -8.77 -2.03
C SER A 163 15.10 -7.93 -1.28
N GLN A 164 14.73 -7.39 -0.12
CA GLN A 164 15.68 -6.81 0.82
C GLN A 164 16.39 -7.87 1.66
N SER A 165 15.80 -9.06 1.84
CA SER A 165 16.40 -10.15 2.60
C SER A 165 17.24 -11.07 1.72
N GLY A 166 18.56 -11.13 1.98
CA GLY A 166 19.47 -12.03 1.29
C GLY A 166 19.23 -13.51 1.66
N ALA A 167 18.99 -13.81 2.93
CA ALA A 167 18.74 -15.18 3.39
C ALA A 167 17.44 -15.74 2.80
N LEU A 168 16.36 -14.92 2.74
CA LEU A 168 15.12 -15.34 2.14
C LEU A 168 15.26 -15.65 0.65
N CYS A 169 16.12 -14.92 -0.07
CA CYS A 169 16.41 -15.19 -1.47
C CYS A 169 16.87 -16.63 -1.70
N THR A 170 17.72 -17.19 -0.82
CA THR A 170 18.20 -18.57 -0.98
C THR A 170 17.08 -19.59 -0.79
N SER A 171 16.18 -19.38 0.16
CA SER A 171 14.98 -20.22 0.36
C SER A 171 14.02 -20.16 -0.82
N VAL A 172 13.82 -18.96 -1.39
CA VAL A 172 13.00 -18.76 -2.58
C VAL A 172 13.56 -19.49 -3.80
N LEU A 173 14.89 -19.44 -3.99
CA LEU A 173 15.55 -20.15 -5.08
C LEU A 173 15.41 -21.67 -4.93
N ASP A 174 15.63 -22.20 -3.74
CA ASP A 174 15.51 -23.62 -3.46
C ASP A 174 14.09 -24.13 -3.75
N TRP A 175 13.10 -23.39 -3.29
CA TRP A 175 11.70 -23.69 -3.55
C TRP A 175 11.31 -23.52 -5.04
N ALA A 176 11.87 -22.52 -5.72
CA ALA A 176 11.61 -22.31 -7.14
C ALA A 176 12.14 -23.45 -8.01
N TYR A 177 13.25 -24.09 -7.62
CA TYR A 177 13.77 -25.29 -8.30
C TYR A 177 12.80 -26.46 -8.20
N GLU A 178 12.22 -26.70 -7.02
CA GLU A 178 11.25 -27.78 -6.82
C GLU A 178 9.94 -27.52 -7.56
N SER A 179 9.50 -26.27 -7.61
CA SER A 179 8.20 -25.86 -8.20
C SER A 179 8.30 -25.47 -9.68
N HIS A 180 9.49 -25.54 -10.31
CA HIS A 180 9.72 -25.13 -11.69
C HIS A 180 9.31 -23.69 -12.01
N ILE A 181 9.57 -22.78 -11.05
CA ILE A 181 9.27 -21.35 -11.20
C ILE A 181 10.44 -20.65 -11.87
N GLY A 182 10.21 -20.06 -13.05
CA GLY A 182 11.22 -19.36 -13.80
C GLY A 182 11.21 -17.84 -13.56
N PHE A 183 12.40 -17.24 -13.58
CA PHE A 183 12.59 -15.80 -13.38
C PHE A 183 13.12 -15.10 -14.64
N SER A 184 12.67 -13.85 -14.86
CA SER A 184 13.34 -12.92 -15.76
C SER A 184 14.55 -12.28 -15.08
N TYR A 185 14.35 -11.83 -13.85
CA TYR A 185 15.37 -11.27 -12.96
C TYR A 185 15.14 -11.74 -11.53
N PHE A 186 16.23 -11.96 -10.80
CA PHE A 186 16.20 -12.27 -9.39
C PHE A 186 17.22 -11.38 -8.68
N VAL A 187 16.75 -10.47 -7.80
CA VAL A 187 17.53 -9.36 -7.28
C VAL A 187 17.43 -9.29 -5.76
N SER A 188 18.58 -9.37 -5.09
CA SER A 188 18.71 -9.00 -3.68
C SER A 188 19.24 -7.56 -3.59
N ILE A 189 18.44 -6.64 -3.06
CA ILE A 189 18.83 -5.23 -2.95
C ILE A 189 19.50 -4.86 -1.63
N GLY A 190 19.46 -5.76 -0.64
CA GLY A 190 20.05 -5.54 0.68
C GLY A 190 19.58 -4.23 1.33
N ASN A 191 20.54 -3.41 1.80
CA ASN A 191 20.23 -2.13 2.45
C ASN A 191 19.60 -1.07 1.55
N SER A 192 19.59 -1.28 0.21
CA SER A 192 18.97 -0.35 -0.76
C SER A 192 19.46 1.09 -0.62
N MET A 193 20.78 1.27 -0.62
CA MET A 193 21.43 2.56 -0.38
C MET A 193 21.22 3.56 -1.51
N ASP A 194 21.22 3.10 -2.78
CA ASP A 194 21.04 3.90 -4.00
C ASP A 194 19.91 3.33 -4.84
N VAL A 195 20.09 2.15 -5.47
CA VAL A 195 19.02 1.49 -6.24
C VAL A 195 17.96 0.96 -5.29
N ASN A 196 16.71 1.36 -5.50
CA ASN A 196 15.57 1.02 -4.65
C ASN A 196 14.46 0.32 -5.43
N PHE A 197 13.37 -0.06 -4.75
CA PHE A 197 12.23 -0.73 -5.37
C PHE A 197 11.61 0.08 -6.53
N GLY A 198 11.50 1.41 -6.39
CA GLY A 198 10.94 2.26 -7.44
C GLY A 198 11.79 2.22 -8.72
N ASP A 199 13.12 2.31 -8.60
CA ASP A 199 14.04 2.20 -9.73
C ASP A 199 13.89 0.85 -10.47
N LEU A 200 13.78 -0.24 -9.71
CA LEU A 200 13.68 -1.59 -10.26
C LEU A 200 12.29 -1.89 -10.85
N ILE A 201 11.22 -1.40 -10.24
CA ILE A 201 9.87 -1.48 -10.80
C ILE A 201 9.83 -0.75 -12.14
N ASP A 202 10.42 0.44 -12.21
CA ASP A 202 10.48 1.23 -13.44
C ASP A 202 11.30 0.50 -14.54
N TYR A 203 12.44 -0.08 -14.17
CA TYR A 203 13.28 -0.82 -15.11
C TYR A 203 12.63 -2.12 -15.60
N PHE A 204 12.11 -2.97 -14.71
CA PHE A 204 11.45 -4.24 -15.06
C PHE A 204 10.05 -4.03 -15.64
N GLY A 205 9.41 -2.93 -15.28
CA GLY A 205 8.14 -2.51 -15.86
C GLY A 205 8.24 -2.33 -17.38
N GLN A 206 9.36 -1.81 -17.87
CA GLN A 206 9.61 -1.62 -19.29
C GLN A 206 10.17 -2.87 -19.99
N ASP A 207 10.65 -3.89 -19.27
CA ASP A 207 11.19 -5.10 -19.90
C ASP A 207 10.07 -6.00 -20.47
N PRO A 208 10.07 -6.30 -21.78
CA PRO A 208 9.02 -7.13 -22.40
C PRO A 208 9.02 -8.58 -21.93
N ASN A 209 10.12 -9.09 -21.39
CA ASN A 209 10.23 -10.46 -20.89
C ASN A 209 9.64 -10.62 -19.49
N THR A 210 9.56 -9.54 -18.72
CA THR A 210 8.95 -9.53 -17.39
C THR A 210 7.43 -9.35 -17.50
N LYS A 211 6.65 -10.28 -16.92
CA LYS A 211 5.17 -10.24 -16.93
C LYS A 211 4.59 -9.93 -15.55
N SER A 212 5.35 -10.18 -14.49
CA SER A 212 4.97 -9.87 -13.12
C SER A 212 6.20 -9.50 -12.28
N ILE A 213 5.98 -8.71 -11.23
CA ILE A 213 7.03 -8.27 -10.30
C ILE A 213 6.62 -8.72 -8.89
N VAL A 214 7.55 -9.35 -8.18
CA VAL A 214 7.33 -9.83 -6.81
C VAL A 214 8.29 -9.10 -5.88
N LEU A 215 7.76 -8.51 -4.81
CA LEU A 215 8.50 -7.70 -3.85
C LEU A 215 8.45 -8.31 -2.45
N TYR A 216 9.63 -8.48 -1.84
CA TYR A 216 9.75 -8.67 -0.39
C TYR A 216 10.27 -7.37 0.23
N VAL A 217 9.40 -6.71 1.00
CA VAL A 217 9.64 -5.36 1.53
C VAL A 217 9.77 -5.39 3.05
N GLU A 218 10.86 -4.86 3.57
CA GLU A 218 11.07 -4.57 4.99
C GLU A 218 10.81 -3.08 5.29
N SER A 219 11.33 -2.19 4.43
CA SER A 219 11.11 -0.74 4.47
C SER A 219 11.21 -0.13 3.07
N LEU A 220 10.65 1.07 2.87
CA LEU A 220 10.73 1.80 1.61
C LEU A 220 11.63 3.04 1.79
N SER A 221 12.77 3.08 1.12
CA SER A 221 13.72 4.20 1.23
C SER A 221 13.31 5.46 0.48
N ASN A 222 12.43 5.35 -0.52
CA ASN A 222 11.91 6.48 -1.31
C ASN A 222 10.47 6.20 -1.74
N ALA A 223 9.54 6.56 -0.87
CA ALA A 223 8.12 6.29 -1.06
C ALA A 223 7.54 6.91 -2.34
N ARG A 224 8.02 8.10 -2.74
CA ARG A 224 7.54 8.77 -3.97
C ARG A 224 7.95 8.07 -5.25
N THR A 225 9.23 7.71 -5.35
CA THR A 225 9.73 6.97 -6.52
C THR A 225 9.03 5.63 -6.62
N PHE A 226 8.85 4.94 -5.47
CA PHE A 226 8.08 3.71 -5.39
C PHE A 226 6.64 3.90 -5.89
N MET A 227 5.91 4.87 -5.33
CA MET A 227 4.52 5.16 -5.70
C MET A 227 4.37 5.49 -7.18
N SER A 228 5.28 6.34 -7.71
CA SER A 228 5.26 6.74 -9.12
C SER A 228 5.48 5.55 -10.05
N ALA A 229 6.50 4.74 -9.82
CA ALA A 229 6.81 3.56 -10.64
C ALA A 229 5.72 2.49 -10.51
N ALA A 230 5.28 2.20 -9.28
CA ALA A 230 4.24 1.20 -9.04
C ALA A 230 2.93 1.56 -9.75
N ARG A 231 2.45 2.81 -9.64
CA ARG A 231 1.25 3.28 -10.35
C ARG A 231 1.38 3.26 -11.86
N ALA A 232 2.59 3.52 -12.39
CA ALA A 232 2.82 3.48 -13.83
C ALA A 232 2.68 2.07 -14.41
N PHE A 233 3.15 1.05 -13.68
CA PHE A 233 3.26 -0.31 -14.22
C PHE A 233 2.26 -1.32 -13.68
N SER A 234 1.64 -1.10 -12.51
CA SER A 234 0.68 -2.05 -11.91
C SER A 234 -0.55 -2.35 -12.79
N ARG A 235 -0.87 -1.48 -13.75
CA ARG A 235 -1.94 -1.70 -14.73
C ARG A 235 -1.58 -2.74 -15.78
N GLU A 236 -0.32 -2.78 -16.21
CA GLU A 236 0.16 -3.67 -17.26
C GLU A 236 0.76 -4.95 -16.70
N LYS A 237 1.46 -4.83 -15.58
CA LYS A 237 2.20 -5.91 -14.93
C LYS A 237 1.81 -6.00 -13.46
N PRO A 238 1.22 -7.10 -13.02
CA PRO A 238 0.92 -7.32 -11.63
C PRO A 238 2.17 -7.15 -10.75
N ILE A 239 2.04 -6.36 -9.71
CA ILE A 239 3.07 -6.18 -8.70
C ILE A 239 2.55 -6.80 -7.40
N ILE A 240 3.17 -7.91 -6.98
CA ILE A 240 2.82 -8.65 -5.78
C ILE A 240 3.76 -8.23 -4.66
N VAL A 241 3.25 -7.92 -3.49
CA VAL A 241 4.07 -7.45 -2.37
C VAL A 241 3.79 -8.24 -1.09
N TYR A 242 4.85 -8.71 -0.47
CA TYR A 242 4.88 -9.20 0.89
C TYR A 242 5.62 -8.18 1.78
N LYS A 243 4.98 -7.70 2.86
CA LYS A 243 5.57 -6.79 3.84
C LYS A 243 5.86 -7.53 5.13
N SER A 244 7.13 -7.55 5.54
CA SER A 244 7.55 -8.07 6.83
C SER A 244 7.52 -7.00 7.92
N GLY A 245 7.53 -7.39 9.19
CA GLY A 245 7.48 -6.43 10.31
C GLY A 245 6.14 -5.71 10.41
N ARG A 246 5.04 -6.46 10.42
CA ARG A 246 3.67 -5.94 10.39
C ARG A 246 3.15 -5.50 11.77
N PHE A 247 3.62 -6.12 12.82
CA PHE A 247 3.21 -5.86 14.19
C PHE A 247 4.31 -5.08 14.92
N PRO A 248 3.99 -4.28 15.95
CA PRO A 248 4.98 -3.49 16.69
C PRO A 248 6.17 -4.32 17.15
N GLU A 249 5.93 -5.53 17.64
CA GLU A 249 6.95 -6.46 18.12
C GLU A 249 7.87 -6.94 16.99
N SER A 250 7.30 -7.28 15.84
CA SER A 250 8.08 -7.70 14.67
C SER A 250 8.72 -6.52 13.94
N ALA A 251 8.12 -5.33 14.00
CA ALA A 251 8.71 -4.09 13.48
C ALA A 251 9.95 -3.69 14.28
N ALA A 252 9.93 -3.83 15.60
CA ALA A 252 11.09 -3.61 16.46
C ALA A 252 12.25 -4.57 16.13
N ALA A 253 11.93 -5.85 15.88
CA ALA A 253 12.92 -6.84 15.44
C ALA A 253 13.49 -6.49 14.05
N ALA A 254 12.64 -6.10 13.09
CA ALA A 254 13.05 -5.67 11.76
C ALA A 254 13.92 -4.40 11.82
N ALA A 255 13.55 -3.41 12.63
CA ALA A 255 14.33 -2.18 12.83
C ALA A 255 15.71 -2.47 13.42
N SER A 256 15.81 -3.40 14.36
CA SER A 256 17.10 -3.86 14.91
C SER A 256 17.97 -4.53 13.85
N HIS A 257 17.37 -5.24 12.89
CA HIS A 257 18.06 -5.95 11.82
C HIS A 257 18.45 -5.03 10.65
N THR A 258 17.61 -4.07 10.29
CA THR A 258 17.79 -3.21 9.11
C THR A 258 18.31 -1.81 9.44
N GLY A 259 18.29 -1.41 10.71
CA GLY A 259 18.61 -0.04 11.14
C GLY A 259 17.64 1.04 10.66
N ALA A 260 16.46 0.66 10.16
CA ALA A 260 15.43 1.58 9.68
C ALA A 260 14.24 1.65 10.65
N LEU A 261 13.75 2.87 10.93
CA LEU A 261 12.44 3.06 11.57
C LEU A 261 11.37 2.67 10.56
N ALA A 262 10.48 1.76 10.94
CA ALA A 262 9.36 1.34 10.09
C ALA A 262 8.09 2.10 10.48
N SER A 263 7.39 2.64 9.49
CA SER A 263 6.04 3.18 9.65
C SER A 263 5.03 2.08 10.00
N GLU A 264 3.85 2.46 10.53
CA GLU A 264 2.78 1.50 10.84
C GLU A 264 2.35 0.69 9.62
N ASP A 265 2.07 -0.60 9.80
CA ASP A 265 1.63 -1.51 8.72
C ASP A 265 0.39 -1.03 7.97
N SER A 266 -0.51 -0.33 8.66
CA SER A 266 -1.70 0.30 8.10
C SER A 266 -1.37 1.39 7.05
N ILE A 267 -0.25 2.08 7.19
CA ILE A 267 0.25 3.07 6.21
C ILE A 267 0.76 2.34 4.96
N TYR A 268 1.54 1.27 5.13
CA TYR A 268 1.97 0.42 4.01
C TYR A 268 0.78 -0.16 3.26
N ASP A 269 -0.27 -0.59 3.98
CA ASP A 269 -1.49 -1.09 3.34
C ASP A 269 -2.16 -0.03 2.46
N ALA A 270 -2.27 1.21 2.94
CA ALA A 270 -2.78 2.33 2.16
C ALA A 270 -1.90 2.62 0.93
N VAL A 271 -0.55 2.58 1.08
CA VAL A 271 0.40 2.76 -0.04
C VAL A 271 0.19 1.69 -1.12
N PHE A 272 0.18 0.42 -0.72
CA PHE A 272 0.07 -0.69 -1.68
C PHE A 272 -1.28 -0.69 -2.40
N ARG A 273 -2.35 -0.41 -1.66
CA ARG A 273 -3.69 -0.26 -2.23
C ARG A 273 -3.73 0.90 -3.24
N ARG A 274 -3.23 2.08 -2.84
CA ARG A 274 -3.22 3.29 -3.67
C ARG A 274 -2.33 3.17 -4.90
N ALA A 275 -1.30 2.33 -4.83
CA ALA A 275 -0.41 2.02 -5.94
C ALA A 275 -0.92 0.87 -6.84
N GLY A 276 -2.06 0.25 -6.52
CA GLY A 276 -2.64 -0.85 -7.31
C GLY A 276 -1.90 -2.17 -7.16
N LEU A 277 -1.24 -2.42 -6.01
CA LEU A 277 -0.51 -3.64 -5.77
C LEU A 277 -1.40 -4.75 -5.20
N ALA A 278 -0.99 -5.99 -5.45
CA ALA A 278 -1.54 -7.17 -4.81
C ALA A 278 -0.75 -7.48 -3.53
N ARG A 279 -1.33 -7.18 -2.36
CA ARG A 279 -0.69 -7.50 -1.08
C ARG A 279 -0.99 -8.93 -0.67
N VAL A 280 0.06 -9.72 -0.38
CA VAL A 280 -0.05 -11.07 0.18
C VAL A 280 0.46 -11.08 1.62
N TYR A 281 -0.17 -11.92 2.45
CA TYR A 281 0.10 -12.00 3.89
C TYR A 281 0.80 -13.31 4.29
N ASP A 282 0.88 -14.25 3.36
CA ASP A 282 1.56 -15.53 3.49
C ASP A 282 2.59 -15.66 2.38
N PHE A 283 3.82 -15.90 2.76
CA PHE A 283 4.92 -15.98 1.80
C PHE A 283 4.82 -17.20 0.88
N GLY A 284 4.28 -18.32 1.38
CA GLY A 284 4.05 -19.53 0.59
C GLY A 284 3.12 -19.31 -0.61
N ASN A 285 2.21 -18.35 -0.50
CA ASN A 285 1.23 -18.07 -1.56
C ASN A 285 1.71 -17.06 -2.61
N ILE A 286 2.93 -16.52 -2.49
CA ILE A 286 3.44 -15.50 -3.43
C ILE A 286 3.47 -16.03 -4.87
N PHE A 287 3.90 -17.27 -5.05
CA PHE A 287 4.07 -17.86 -6.38
C PHE A 287 2.77 -18.42 -6.92
N ASP A 288 1.92 -19.00 -6.09
CA ASP A 288 0.57 -19.40 -6.48
C ASP A 288 -0.22 -18.22 -7.03
N PHE A 289 -0.05 -17.06 -6.40
CA PHE A 289 -0.69 -15.82 -6.81
C PHE A 289 -0.10 -15.26 -8.12
N THR A 290 1.22 -15.39 -8.32
CA THR A 290 1.91 -14.95 -9.54
C THR A 290 1.42 -15.72 -10.76
N ASP A 291 1.20 -17.02 -10.63
CA ASP A 291 0.65 -17.87 -11.68
C ASP A 291 -0.81 -17.52 -12.02
N LEU A 292 -1.63 -17.30 -11.01
CA LEU A 292 -3.03 -16.87 -11.14
C LEU A 292 -3.20 -15.58 -11.93
N ILE A 293 -2.44 -14.55 -11.58
CA ILE A 293 -2.54 -13.24 -12.25
C ILE A 293 -2.01 -13.31 -13.69
N GLY A 294 -0.98 -14.09 -13.94
CA GLY A 294 -0.44 -14.30 -15.30
C GLY A 294 -1.49 -14.81 -16.29
N ARG A 295 -2.53 -15.47 -15.81
CA ARG A 295 -3.62 -16.06 -16.60
C ARG A 295 -4.79 -15.11 -16.88
N ARG A 296 -4.74 -13.84 -16.43
CA ARG A 296 -5.66 -12.73 -16.76
C ARG A 296 -7.16 -12.92 -16.44
N ARG A 297 -7.54 -13.88 -15.58
CA ARG A 297 -8.94 -14.07 -15.14
C ARG A 297 -9.14 -13.49 -13.75
N ILE A 298 -9.08 -12.17 -13.65
CA ILE A 298 -9.24 -11.45 -12.37
C ILE A 298 -10.73 -11.27 -12.09
N PRO A 299 -11.25 -11.67 -10.92
CA PRO A 299 -12.66 -11.50 -10.57
C PRO A 299 -13.02 -10.01 -10.51
N LYS A 300 -14.24 -9.68 -10.95
CA LYS A 300 -14.72 -8.28 -10.96
C LYS A 300 -15.10 -7.75 -9.57
N GLY A 301 -15.32 -8.65 -8.62
CA GLY A 301 -15.74 -8.34 -7.26
C GLY A 301 -15.47 -9.50 -6.30
N ASN A 302 -16.10 -9.50 -5.12
CA ASN A 302 -15.89 -10.47 -4.05
C ASN A 302 -17.06 -11.43 -3.82
N ARG A 303 -17.96 -11.59 -4.80
CA ARG A 303 -19.12 -12.47 -4.75
C ARG A 303 -18.77 -13.86 -5.28
N LEU A 304 -18.63 -14.83 -4.40
CA LEU A 304 -18.21 -16.19 -4.72
C LEU A 304 -19.36 -17.17 -4.69
N ALA A 305 -19.44 -18.03 -5.69
CA ALA A 305 -20.23 -19.25 -5.62
C ALA A 305 -19.32 -20.46 -5.45
N ILE A 306 -19.82 -21.49 -4.73
CA ILE A 306 -19.08 -22.71 -4.42
C ILE A 306 -19.90 -23.88 -4.96
N VAL A 307 -19.28 -24.75 -5.77
CA VAL A 307 -19.86 -26.01 -6.25
C VAL A 307 -19.05 -27.16 -5.66
N THR A 308 -19.71 -28.12 -5.00
CA THR A 308 -19.01 -29.20 -4.28
C THR A 308 -19.81 -30.49 -4.33
N ASN A 309 -19.14 -31.66 -4.19
CA ASN A 309 -19.80 -32.94 -3.97
C ASN A 309 -19.84 -33.35 -2.47
N ALA A 310 -19.46 -32.41 -1.59
CA ALA A 310 -19.39 -32.70 -0.14
C ALA A 310 -19.66 -31.41 0.67
N GLY A 311 -20.62 -31.48 1.59
CA GLY A 311 -21.01 -30.35 2.42
C GLY A 311 -19.89 -29.80 3.30
N GLY A 312 -19.05 -30.67 3.90
CA GLY A 312 -17.96 -30.24 4.80
C GLY A 312 -16.99 -29.22 4.20
N PRO A 313 -16.33 -29.50 3.07
CA PRO A 313 -15.47 -28.55 2.38
C PRO A 313 -16.19 -27.27 1.93
N GLY A 314 -17.46 -27.36 1.54
CA GLY A 314 -18.28 -26.19 1.21
C GLY A 314 -18.45 -25.26 2.41
N VAL A 315 -18.72 -25.80 3.60
CA VAL A 315 -18.82 -25.04 4.86
C VAL A 315 -17.47 -24.43 5.23
N MET A 316 -16.38 -25.19 5.18
CA MET A 316 -15.02 -24.66 5.45
C MET A 316 -14.66 -23.49 4.53
N ALA A 317 -14.97 -23.60 3.24
CA ALA A 317 -14.77 -22.50 2.29
C ALA A 317 -15.63 -21.29 2.63
N THR A 318 -16.88 -21.50 3.03
CA THR A 318 -17.80 -20.41 3.42
C THR A 318 -17.31 -19.69 4.67
N ASP A 319 -16.91 -20.42 5.72
CA ASP A 319 -16.37 -19.84 6.95
C ASP A 319 -15.12 -18.99 6.66
N SER A 320 -14.23 -19.51 5.83
CA SER A 320 -13.04 -18.78 5.39
C SER A 320 -13.42 -17.52 4.59
N LEU A 321 -14.36 -17.61 3.64
CA LEU A 321 -14.80 -16.50 2.81
C LEU A 321 -15.33 -15.34 3.66
N ILE A 322 -16.22 -15.63 4.60
CA ILE A 322 -16.79 -14.63 5.50
C ILE A 322 -15.70 -14.02 6.40
N SER A 323 -14.79 -14.85 6.93
CA SER A 323 -13.68 -14.38 7.77
C SER A 323 -12.74 -13.40 7.06
N TRP A 324 -12.62 -13.52 5.74
CA TRP A 324 -11.84 -12.60 4.89
C TRP A 324 -12.65 -11.44 4.33
N GLY A 325 -13.92 -11.27 4.72
CA GLY A 325 -14.79 -10.17 4.26
C GLY A 325 -15.36 -10.36 2.86
N GLY A 326 -15.30 -11.59 2.33
CA GLY A 326 -15.95 -11.95 1.07
C GLY A 326 -17.45 -12.17 1.24
N LYS A 327 -18.17 -12.29 0.13
CA LYS A 327 -19.63 -12.50 0.10
C LYS A 327 -19.96 -13.85 -0.55
N LEU A 328 -20.60 -14.73 0.22
CA LEU A 328 -21.25 -15.91 -0.34
C LEU A 328 -22.49 -15.42 -1.12
N VAL A 329 -22.42 -15.51 -2.44
CA VAL A 329 -23.46 -14.90 -3.29
C VAL A 329 -24.80 -15.63 -3.14
N LYS A 330 -25.89 -14.86 -3.08
CA LYS A 330 -27.23 -15.38 -3.29
C LYS A 330 -27.45 -15.53 -4.80
N LEU A 331 -27.62 -16.76 -5.25
CA LEU A 331 -27.92 -17.06 -6.65
C LEU A 331 -29.26 -16.45 -7.07
N SER A 332 -29.38 -16.04 -8.32
CA SER A 332 -30.61 -15.51 -8.88
C SER A 332 -31.72 -16.58 -8.90
N ASP A 333 -32.97 -16.14 -8.90
CA ASP A 333 -34.12 -17.05 -8.96
C ASP A 333 -34.11 -17.90 -10.25
N GLU A 334 -33.61 -17.34 -11.36
CA GLU A 334 -33.44 -18.05 -12.64
C GLU A 334 -32.38 -19.17 -12.50
N THR A 335 -31.24 -18.87 -11.93
CA THR A 335 -30.17 -19.84 -11.66
C THR A 335 -30.66 -20.95 -10.73
N MET A 336 -31.38 -20.58 -9.65
CA MET A 336 -31.97 -21.56 -8.73
C MET A 336 -32.98 -22.48 -9.42
N GLN A 337 -33.80 -21.94 -10.34
CA GLN A 337 -34.74 -22.76 -11.11
C GLN A 337 -34.00 -23.74 -12.02
N LYS A 338 -32.99 -23.30 -12.79
CA LYS A 338 -32.18 -24.16 -13.65
C LYS A 338 -31.49 -25.28 -12.87
N LEU A 339 -30.97 -24.98 -11.67
CA LEU A 339 -30.36 -25.98 -10.78
C LEU A 339 -31.41 -26.97 -10.25
N ASN A 340 -32.58 -26.52 -9.84
CA ASN A 340 -33.66 -27.37 -9.38
C ASN A 340 -34.20 -28.32 -10.48
N ASP A 341 -34.22 -27.88 -11.72
CA ASP A 341 -34.66 -28.67 -12.85
C ASP A 341 -33.62 -29.76 -13.26
N TYR A 342 -32.34 -29.48 -12.96
CA TYR A 342 -31.24 -30.36 -13.40
C TYR A 342 -30.72 -31.29 -12.29
N LEU A 343 -30.57 -30.78 -11.05
CA LEU A 343 -30.00 -31.52 -9.93
C LEU A 343 -31.03 -32.47 -9.26
N PRO A 344 -30.58 -33.57 -8.64
CA PRO A 344 -31.44 -34.43 -7.85
C PRO A 344 -32.18 -33.68 -6.74
N PRO A 345 -33.39 -34.10 -6.33
CA PRO A 345 -34.22 -33.33 -5.37
C PRO A 345 -33.60 -33.07 -3.99
N PHE A 346 -32.50 -33.74 -3.66
CA PHE A 346 -31.84 -33.65 -2.36
C PHE A 346 -30.57 -32.78 -2.36
N TRP A 347 -30.33 -32.00 -3.43
CA TRP A 347 -29.22 -31.08 -3.45
C TRP A 347 -29.46 -29.91 -2.43
N SER A 348 -28.43 -29.14 -2.11
CA SER A 348 -28.46 -28.15 -1.01
C SER A 348 -29.47 -27.01 -1.15
N HIS A 349 -30.08 -26.80 -2.33
CA HIS A 349 -30.99 -25.69 -2.67
C HIS A 349 -30.44 -24.31 -2.28
N GLY A 350 -29.15 -24.11 -2.48
CA GLY A 350 -28.47 -22.85 -2.13
C GLY A 350 -27.01 -22.83 -2.55
N ASN A 351 -26.29 -21.81 -2.09
CA ASN A 351 -24.86 -21.70 -2.21
C ASN A 351 -24.25 -21.96 -0.82
N PRO A 352 -23.35 -22.95 -0.64
CA PRO A 352 -22.72 -23.83 -1.64
C PRO A 352 -23.70 -24.75 -2.37
N VAL A 353 -23.48 -24.92 -3.70
CA VAL A 353 -24.22 -25.86 -4.54
C VAL A 353 -23.64 -27.25 -4.33
N ASP A 354 -24.28 -28.08 -3.48
CA ASP A 354 -23.86 -29.47 -3.24
C ASP A 354 -24.50 -30.37 -4.29
N VAL A 355 -23.69 -30.84 -5.23
CA VAL A 355 -24.13 -31.74 -6.34
C VAL A 355 -24.22 -33.20 -5.92
N LEU A 356 -24.04 -33.51 -4.64
CA LEU A 356 -24.04 -34.78 -3.98
C LEU A 356 -22.85 -35.71 -4.29
N GLY A 357 -22.57 -36.66 -3.38
CA GLY A 357 -21.41 -37.53 -3.42
C GLY A 357 -21.38 -38.53 -4.59
N ASP A 358 -22.49 -38.76 -5.25
CA ASP A 358 -22.64 -39.61 -6.43
C ASP A 358 -22.57 -38.81 -7.75
N ALA A 359 -22.14 -37.56 -7.70
CA ALA A 359 -22.10 -36.66 -8.87
C ALA A 359 -21.22 -37.23 -9.98
N THR A 360 -21.78 -37.30 -11.19
CA THR A 360 -21.01 -37.61 -12.40
C THR A 360 -20.23 -36.38 -12.89
N PRO A 361 -19.18 -36.57 -13.75
CA PRO A 361 -18.46 -35.46 -14.35
C PRO A 361 -19.39 -34.47 -15.05
N GLU A 362 -20.40 -34.95 -15.75
CA GLU A 362 -21.37 -34.11 -16.48
C GLU A 362 -22.23 -33.29 -15.50
N ARG A 363 -22.63 -33.89 -14.33
CA ARG A 363 -23.40 -33.20 -13.31
C ARG A 363 -22.60 -32.05 -12.71
N PHE A 364 -21.31 -32.26 -12.41
CA PHE A 364 -20.41 -31.23 -11.94
C PHE A 364 -20.26 -30.09 -12.97
N ALA A 365 -19.92 -30.43 -14.21
CA ALA A 365 -19.72 -29.45 -15.27
C ALA A 365 -20.97 -28.61 -15.51
N LYS A 366 -22.15 -29.26 -15.63
CA LYS A 366 -23.40 -28.55 -15.91
C LYS A 366 -23.86 -27.64 -14.76
N ALA A 367 -23.74 -28.11 -13.52
CA ALA A 367 -24.04 -27.27 -12.36
C ALA A 367 -23.11 -26.06 -12.30
N THR A 368 -21.81 -26.24 -12.56
CA THR A 368 -20.83 -25.17 -12.59
C THR A 368 -21.12 -24.18 -13.74
N GLU A 369 -21.50 -24.66 -14.92
CA GLU A 369 -21.91 -23.84 -16.07
C GLU A 369 -23.13 -22.94 -15.71
N ILE A 370 -24.18 -23.52 -15.13
CA ILE A 370 -25.38 -22.78 -14.72
C ILE A 370 -25.00 -21.68 -13.70
N VAL A 371 -24.14 -21.98 -12.76
CA VAL A 371 -23.69 -20.99 -11.76
C VAL A 371 -22.83 -19.89 -12.38
N LEU A 372 -22.00 -20.22 -13.37
CA LEU A 372 -21.17 -19.23 -14.09
C LEU A 372 -21.97 -18.28 -14.95
N GLU A 373 -23.17 -18.66 -15.43
CA GLU A 373 -24.07 -17.78 -16.17
C GLU A 373 -24.74 -16.71 -15.29
N ASP A 374 -24.76 -16.88 -13.96
CA ASP A 374 -25.42 -15.94 -13.04
C ASP A 374 -24.63 -14.63 -12.93
N ASP A 375 -25.25 -13.50 -13.27
CA ASP A 375 -24.63 -12.15 -13.19
C ASP A 375 -24.29 -11.72 -11.76
N ASN A 376 -24.87 -12.37 -10.75
CA ASN A 376 -24.51 -12.12 -9.36
C ASN A 376 -23.15 -12.75 -8.98
N VAL A 377 -22.63 -13.68 -9.79
CA VAL A 377 -21.40 -14.44 -9.49
C VAL A 377 -20.17 -13.78 -10.12
N ASP A 378 -19.18 -13.43 -9.31
CA ASP A 378 -17.90 -12.89 -9.79
C ASP A 378 -16.87 -13.99 -10.06
N ALA A 379 -16.92 -15.10 -9.31
CA ALA A 379 -16.06 -16.26 -9.46
C ALA A 379 -16.71 -17.54 -8.91
N VAL A 380 -16.24 -18.71 -9.35
CA VAL A 380 -16.67 -20.02 -8.86
C VAL A 380 -15.51 -20.80 -8.29
N LEU A 381 -15.69 -21.38 -7.11
CA LEU A 381 -14.80 -22.37 -6.51
C LEU A 381 -15.42 -23.76 -6.64
N VAL A 382 -14.76 -24.67 -7.35
CA VAL A 382 -15.19 -26.05 -7.52
C VAL A 382 -14.39 -26.95 -6.57
N LEU A 383 -15.05 -27.59 -5.62
CA LEU A 383 -14.43 -28.48 -4.63
C LEU A 383 -14.83 -29.92 -4.88
N LEU A 384 -13.86 -30.83 -4.97
CA LEU A 384 -14.08 -32.24 -5.16
C LEU A 384 -13.37 -33.09 -4.10
N THR A 385 -14.11 -33.96 -3.46
CA THR A 385 -13.60 -35.04 -2.55
C THR A 385 -13.65 -36.40 -3.21
N PRO A 386 -12.69 -37.31 -2.94
CA PRO A 386 -12.63 -38.64 -3.59
C PRO A 386 -13.65 -39.58 -2.98
N GLN A 387 -14.85 -39.60 -3.50
CA GLN A 387 -15.87 -40.59 -3.16
C GLN A 387 -15.84 -41.77 -4.13
N ALA A 388 -16.29 -42.93 -3.71
CA ALA A 388 -16.17 -44.15 -4.49
C ALA A 388 -16.85 -44.08 -5.88
N MET A 389 -17.88 -43.24 -6.00
CA MET A 389 -18.63 -43.03 -7.25
C MET A 389 -18.18 -41.82 -8.06
N THR A 390 -17.20 -41.04 -7.57
CA THR A 390 -16.69 -39.87 -8.23
C THR A 390 -15.46 -40.22 -9.07
N ASP A 391 -15.41 -39.77 -10.33
CA ASP A 391 -14.24 -39.87 -11.20
C ASP A 391 -13.51 -38.50 -11.22
N PRO A 392 -12.45 -38.31 -10.42
CA PRO A 392 -11.77 -37.04 -10.32
C PRO A 392 -11.10 -36.58 -11.62
N THR A 393 -10.60 -37.53 -12.42
CA THR A 393 -9.91 -37.26 -13.68
C THR A 393 -10.87 -36.75 -14.73
N LYS A 394 -11.96 -37.48 -14.99
CA LYS A 394 -12.98 -37.06 -15.97
C LYS A 394 -13.73 -35.80 -15.53
N THR A 395 -13.93 -35.62 -14.23
CA THR A 395 -14.51 -34.36 -13.72
C THR A 395 -13.58 -33.18 -13.99
N ALA A 396 -12.26 -33.37 -13.83
CA ALA A 396 -11.28 -32.35 -14.16
C ALA A 396 -11.26 -32.00 -15.65
N GLU A 397 -11.35 -33.02 -16.55
CA GLU A 397 -11.47 -32.82 -17.99
C GLU A 397 -12.69 -31.99 -18.35
N ALA A 398 -13.85 -32.33 -17.80
CA ALA A 398 -15.12 -31.64 -18.06
C ALA A 398 -15.09 -30.16 -17.57
N ILE A 399 -14.55 -29.92 -16.39
CA ILE A 399 -14.38 -28.55 -15.85
C ILE A 399 -13.35 -27.76 -16.68
N ALA A 400 -12.26 -28.39 -17.11
CA ALA A 400 -11.23 -27.73 -17.93
C ALA A 400 -11.78 -27.31 -19.31
N GLU A 401 -12.56 -28.17 -19.95
CA GLU A 401 -13.22 -27.84 -21.21
C GLU A 401 -14.18 -26.65 -21.07
N MET A 402 -15.01 -26.65 -20.04
CA MET A 402 -15.95 -25.58 -19.76
C MET A 402 -15.24 -24.26 -19.43
N ALA A 403 -14.16 -24.30 -18.66
CA ALA A 403 -13.40 -23.12 -18.29
C ALA A 403 -12.86 -22.35 -19.52
N GLY A 404 -12.61 -23.05 -20.64
CA GLY A 404 -12.25 -22.43 -21.91
C GLY A 404 -13.33 -21.53 -22.50
N LYS A 405 -14.60 -21.72 -22.12
CA LYS A 405 -15.77 -21.04 -22.68
C LYS A 405 -16.26 -19.83 -21.88
N THR A 406 -15.71 -19.57 -20.69
CA THR A 406 -16.10 -18.46 -19.82
C THR A 406 -14.98 -17.45 -19.60
N SER A 407 -15.36 -16.19 -19.37
CA SER A 407 -14.42 -15.12 -18.92
C SER A 407 -14.34 -15.01 -17.40
N LYS A 408 -15.25 -15.64 -16.63
CA LYS A 408 -15.24 -15.61 -15.17
C LYS A 408 -14.13 -16.46 -14.59
N SER A 409 -13.66 -16.11 -13.41
CA SER A 409 -12.62 -16.83 -12.70
C SER A 409 -13.15 -18.17 -12.16
N ILE A 410 -12.46 -19.27 -12.47
CA ILE A 410 -12.70 -20.59 -11.89
C ILE A 410 -11.47 -20.97 -11.10
N MET A 411 -11.69 -21.41 -9.88
CA MET A 411 -10.68 -21.99 -9.01
C MET A 411 -11.14 -23.41 -8.62
N THR A 412 -10.19 -24.30 -8.38
CA THR A 412 -10.50 -25.67 -8.03
C THR A 412 -9.82 -26.11 -6.74
N GLY A 413 -10.41 -27.04 -6.03
CA GLY A 413 -9.85 -27.71 -4.86
C GLY A 413 -10.09 -29.21 -4.98
N TRP A 414 -9.14 -29.96 -5.55
CA TRP A 414 -9.16 -31.41 -5.59
C TRP A 414 -8.57 -31.94 -4.30
N LEU A 415 -9.46 -32.20 -3.33
CA LEU A 415 -9.11 -32.46 -1.94
C LEU A 415 -8.79 -33.96 -1.72
N GLY A 416 -7.51 -34.30 -1.71
CA GLY A 416 -7.06 -35.67 -1.51
C GLY A 416 -5.63 -35.93 -1.93
N GLY A 417 -5.26 -37.20 -2.03
CA GLY A 417 -3.89 -37.59 -2.34
C GLY A 417 -3.72 -38.17 -3.75
N LYS A 418 -3.36 -39.46 -3.82
CA LYS A 418 -2.97 -40.13 -5.07
C LYS A 418 -4.04 -40.10 -6.17
N SER A 419 -5.34 -40.27 -5.80
CA SER A 419 -6.45 -40.28 -6.77
C SER A 419 -6.73 -38.91 -7.43
N MET A 420 -6.18 -37.82 -6.90
CA MET A 420 -6.39 -36.46 -7.41
C MET A 420 -5.31 -36.02 -8.42
N ARG A 421 -4.15 -36.68 -8.47
CA ARG A 421 -2.96 -36.22 -9.19
C ARG A 421 -3.19 -35.99 -10.68
N GLU A 422 -3.89 -36.89 -11.35
CA GLU A 422 -4.17 -36.77 -12.80
C GLU A 422 -5.08 -35.57 -13.06
N GLY A 423 -6.15 -35.41 -12.28
CA GLY A 423 -7.04 -34.23 -12.39
C GLY A 423 -6.32 -32.91 -12.13
N ILE A 424 -5.41 -32.86 -11.16
CA ILE A 424 -4.58 -31.69 -10.88
C ILE A 424 -3.65 -31.39 -12.06
N GLN A 425 -3.07 -32.39 -12.71
CA GLN A 425 -2.23 -32.20 -13.90
C GLN A 425 -3.04 -31.60 -15.07
N ILE A 426 -4.30 -32.06 -15.27
CA ILE A 426 -5.21 -31.51 -16.27
C ILE A 426 -5.46 -30.02 -16.02
N PHE A 427 -5.75 -29.64 -14.76
CA PHE A 427 -5.95 -28.24 -14.41
C PHE A 427 -4.69 -27.38 -14.65
N ASN A 428 -3.52 -27.90 -14.26
CA ASN A 428 -2.26 -27.19 -14.52
C ASN A 428 -2.04 -26.95 -16.02
N GLN A 429 -2.31 -27.95 -16.88
CA GLN A 429 -2.20 -27.81 -18.33
C GLN A 429 -3.25 -26.86 -18.91
N ALA A 430 -4.48 -26.87 -18.38
CA ALA A 430 -5.57 -25.99 -18.78
C ALA A 430 -5.45 -24.56 -18.22
N GLY A 431 -4.49 -24.33 -17.33
CA GLY A 431 -4.32 -23.03 -16.71
C GLY A 431 -5.37 -22.72 -15.64
N ILE A 432 -5.92 -23.69 -14.98
CA ILE A 432 -6.88 -23.53 -13.88
C ILE A 432 -6.15 -23.76 -12.54
N PRO A 433 -6.22 -22.81 -11.60
CA PRO A 433 -5.56 -22.96 -10.33
C PRO A 433 -6.24 -24.05 -9.48
N ASN A 434 -5.43 -24.88 -8.85
CA ASN A 434 -5.90 -25.90 -7.93
C ASN A 434 -5.22 -25.78 -6.56
N TYR A 435 -6.00 -25.88 -5.50
CA TYR A 435 -5.57 -25.72 -4.11
C TYR A 435 -5.76 -27.00 -3.31
N GLN A 436 -4.88 -27.23 -2.34
CA GLN A 436 -4.93 -28.43 -1.48
C GLN A 436 -5.94 -28.30 -0.34
N ALA A 437 -6.37 -27.08 -0.03
CA ALA A 437 -7.36 -26.79 1.00
C ALA A 437 -8.31 -25.67 0.57
N PRO A 438 -9.60 -25.71 0.97
CA PRO A 438 -10.58 -24.68 0.62
C PRO A 438 -10.14 -23.26 1.05
N GLU A 439 -9.51 -23.15 2.23
CA GLU A 439 -9.06 -21.88 2.80
C GLU A 439 -7.95 -21.24 1.96
N GLN A 440 -7.09 -22.03 1.30
CA GLN A 440 -6.07 -21.53 0.39
C GLN A 440 -6.72 -20.91 -0.87
N ALA A 441 -7.71 -21.60 -1.45
CA ALA A 441 -8.48 -21.11 -2.58
C ALA A 441 -9.18 -19.78 -2.26
N ILE A 442 -9.81 -19.71 -1.08
CA ILE A 442 -10.49 -18.49 -0.61
C ILE A 442 -9.51 -17.34 -0.42
N ARG A 443 -8.36 -17.57 0.21
CA ARG A 443 -7.33 -16.52 0.36
C ARG A 443 -6.86 -16.01 -1.00
N ALA A 444 -6.60 -16.87 -1.94
CA ALA A 444 -6.23 -16.51 -3.30
C ALA A 444 -7.32 -15.68 -3.99
N PHE A 445 -8.58 -16.09 -3.89
CA PHE A 445 -9.73 -15.36 -4.41
C PHE A 445 -9.84 -13.96 -3.81
N MET A 446 -9.78 -13.84 -2.49
CA MET A 446 -9.90 -12.55 -1.81
C MET A 446 -8.75 -11.62 -2.15
N THR A 447 -7.53 -12.14 -2.27
CA THR A 447 -6.36 -11.35 -2.71
C THR A 447 -6.54 -10.84 -4.14
N LEU A 448 -7.07 -11.68 -5.07
CA LEU A 448 -7.40 -11.27 -6.45
C LEU A 448 -8.53 -10.24 -6.48
N SER A 449 -9.55 -10.41 -5.66
CA SER A 449 -10.67 -9.47 -5.56
C SER A 449 -10.21 -8.10 -5.07
N HIS A 450 -9.40 -8.04 -4.00
CA HIS A 450 -8.80 -6.80 -3.51
C HIS A 450 -7.88 -6.16 -4.56
N TYR A 451 -7.06 -6.96 -5.25
CA TYR A 451 -6.23 -6.47 -6.34
C TYR A 451 -7.07 -5.85 -7.47
N SER A 452 -8.18 -6.48 -7.86
CA SER A 452 -9.11 -5.94 -8.84
C SER A 452 -9.68 -4.58 -8.42
N GLN A 453 -10.05 -4.44 -7.14
CA GLN A 453 -10.52 -3.17 -6.58
C GLN A 453 -9.43 -2.10 -6.58
N ASN A 454 -8.20 -2.48 -6.19
CA ASN A 454 -7.04 -1.58 -6.20
C ASN A 454 -6.73 -1.08 -7.63
N LEU A 455 -6.83 -1.95 -8.63
CA LEU A 455 -6.65 -1.56 -10.04
C LEU A 455 -7.73 -0.57 -10.50
N LYS A 456 -9.00 -0.78 -10.14
CA LYS A 456 -10.07 0.17 -10.46
C LYS A 456 -9.77 1.56 -9.93
N MET A 457 -9.25 1.66 -8.69
CA MET A 457 -8.88 2.95 -8.10
C MET A 457 -7.77 3.69 -8.87
N LEU A 458 -6.91 3.00 -9.62
CA LEU A 458 -5.90 3.64 -10.45
C LEU A 458 -6.47 4.35 -11.68
N TYR A 459 -7.61 3.88 -12.18
CA TYR A 459 -8.30 4.48 -13.33
C TYR A 459 -9.20 5.64 -12.95
N GLU A 460 -9.38 5.88 -11.65
CA GLU A 460 -10.23 6.95 -11.17
C GLU A 460 -9.38 8.18 -10.87
N THR A 461 -9.47 9.20 -11.75
CA THR A 461 -9.04 10.53 -11.36
C THR A 461 -10.09 11.12 -10.44
N PRO A 462 -9.69 11.83 -9.40
CA PRO A 462 -10.60 12.60 -8.60
C PRO A 462 -11.46 13.48 -9.51
N LYS A 463 -12.73 13.12 -9.73
CA LYS A 463 -13.70 14.11 -10.18
C LYS A 463 -13.71 15.19 -9.12
N GLU A 464 -13.33 16.39 -9.50
CA GLU A 464 -13.49 17.52 -8.61
C GLU A 464 -14.95 17.59 -8.22
N VAL A 465 -15.26 17.32 -6.96
CA VAL A 465 -16.46 17.89 -6.39
C VAL A 465 -16.18 19.39 -6.42
N PRO A 466 -16.97 20.22 -7.12
CA PRO A 466 -16.79 21.65 -7.10
C PRO A 466 -17.07 22.14 -5.67
N LEU A 467 -16.06 22.04 -4.80
CA LEU A 467 -16.14 22.58 -3.45
C LEU A 467 -15.95 24.09 -3.58
N SER A 468 -17.00 24.82 -3.29
CA SER A 468 -16.86 26.25 -3.06
C SER A 468 -16.19 26.47 -1.71
N PHE A 469 -15.05 27.13 -1.70
CA PHE A 469 -14.44 27.66 -0.50
C PHE A 469 -14.93 29.10 -0.29
N GLN A 470 -15.19 29.46 0.95
CA GLN A 470 -15.65 30.82 1.29
C GLN A 470 -14.54 31.86 1.06
N TYR A 471 -13.28 31.44 1.15
CA TYR A 471 -12.10 32.27 0.99
C TYR A 471 -11.18 31.69 -0.10
N ASP A 472 -10.37 32.56 -0.71
CA ASP A 472 -9.25 32.08 -1.52
C ASP A 472 -8.24 31.32 -0.64
N ARG A 473 -7.91 30.10 -1.04
CA ARG A 473 -7.07 29.21 -0.23
C ARG A 473 -5.64 29.73 -0.10
N ASN A 474 -5.12 30.46 -1.07
CA ASN A 474 -3.77 31.04 -1.01
C ASN A 474 -3.74 32.22 -0.05
N GLU A 475 -4.75 33.11 -0.09
CA GLU A 475 -4.89 34.22 0.86
C GLU A 475 -5.04 33.71 2.29
N LEU A 476 -5.86 32.65 2.47
CA LEU A 476 -6.05 32.01 3.74
C LEU A 476 -4.75 31.40 4.28
N ARG A 477 -4.00 30.71 3.42
CA ARG A 477 -2.69 30.15 3.77
C ARG A 477 -1.70 31.23 4.21
N GLU A 478 -1.61 32.34 3.50
CA GLU A 478 -0.75 33.46 3.88
C GLU A 478 -1.12 34.06 5.24
N LYS A 479 -2.41 34.22 5.52
CA LYS A 479 -2.91 34.68 6.82
C LYS A 479 -2.43 33.77 7.96
N TYR A 480 -2.66 32.45 7.86
CA TYR A 480 -2.29 31.52 8.92
C TYR A 480 -0.77 31.43 9.12
N LEU A 481 0.01 31.44 8.05
CA LEU A 481 1.47 31.42 8.12
C LEU A 481 2.06 32.68 8.78
N LYS A 482 1.44 33.86 8.58
CA LYS A 482 1.94 35.13 9.11
C LYS A 482 1.43 35.42 10.51
N GLU A 483 0.16 35.09 10.79
CA GLU A 483 -0.54 35.62 11.96
C GLU A 483 -0.83 34.56 13.05
N VAL A 484 -0.94 33.29 12.70
CA VAL A 484 -1.40 32.24 13.63
C VAL A 484 -0.31 31.24 13.98
N PHE A 485 0.28 30.58 12.99
CA PHE A 485 1.27 29.50 13.23
C PHE A 485 2.53 29.97 14.00
N PRO A 486 3.04 31.21 13.85
CA PRO A 486 4.19 31.64 14.63
C PRO A 486 3.92 31.83 16.14
N LYS A 487 2.63 31.86 16.56
CA LYS A 487 2.27 32.14 17.96
C LYS A 487 2.55 30.98 18.91
N ALA A 488 2.37 29.75 18.45
CA ALA A 488 2.52 28.58 19.30
C ALA A 488 2.74 27.29 18.48
N ARG A 489 3.53 26.37 19.04
CA ARG A 489 3.73 25.03 18.45
C ARG A 489 2.45 24.20 18.47
N ILE A 490 1.63 24.32 19.50
CA ILE A 490 0.30 23.70 19.62
C ILE A 490 -0.69 24.86 19.63
N LEU A 491 -1.55 24.92 18.60
CA LEU A 491 -2.58 25.94 18.53
C LEU A 491 -3.63 25.70 19.63
N ASN A 492 -4.20 26.78 20.16
CA ASN A 492 -5.34 26.70 21.06
C ASN A 492 -6.59 26.17 20.30
N GLU A 493 -7.64 25.83 21.05
CA GLU A 493 -8.87 25.26 20.48
C GLU A 493 -9.56 26.24 19.51
N ASP A 494 -9.53 27.54 19.81
CA ASP A 494 -10.18 28.57 19.01
C ASP A 494 -9.47 28.72 17.64
N ASP A 495 -8.15 28.92 17.61
CA ASP A 495 -7.35 29.01 16.38
C ASP A 495 -7.46 27.71 15.57
N SER A 496 -7.46 26.55 16.23
CA SER A 496 -7.59 25.25 15.56
C SER A 496 -8.95 25.09 14.88
N LYS A 497 -10.04 25.40 15.60
CA LYS A 497 -11.41 25.36 15.05
C LYS A 497 -11.66 26.43 13.99
N MET A 498 -11.05 27.59 14.12
CA MET A 498 -11.13 28.65 13.12
C MET A 498 -10.54 28.18 11.79
N LEU A 499 -9.34 27.58 11.77
CA LEU A 499 -8.75 27.01 10.55
C LEU A 499 -9.62 25.93 9.94
N VAL A 500 -10.11 24.99 10.74
CA VAL A 500 -11.01 23.92 10.31
C VAL A 500 -12.29 24.47 9.70
N ASN A 501 -12.89 25.51 10.32
CA ASN A 501 -14.09 26.18 9.85
C ASN A 501 -13.84 26.98 8.55
N ASP A 502 -12.70 27.65 8.43
CA ASP A 502 -12.33 28.40 7.22
C ASP A 502 -12.18 27.47 5.99
N TYR A 503 -11.88 26.17 6.23
CA TYR A 503 -11.94 25.12 5.20
C TYR A 503 -13.35 24.55 4.97
N GLY A 504 -14.39 25.09 5.65
CA GLY A 504 -15.79 24.71 5.47
C GLY A 504 -16.19 23.45 6.25
N ILE A 505 -15.46 23.08 7.27
CA ILE A 505 -15.81 22.02 8.22
C ILE A 505 -16.46 22.68 9.44
N GLU A 506 -17.74 22.47 9.62
CA GLU A 506 -18.53 23.15 10.67
C GLU A 506 -18.00 22.84 12.08
N THR A 507 -17.88 23.87 12.92
CA THR A 507 -17.45 23.76 14.30
C THR A 507 -18.47 24.40 15.26
N THR A 508 -18.27 24.21 16.57
CA THR A 508 -19.12 24.81 17.62
C THR A 508 -18.81 26.26 17.92
N HIS A 509 -17.86 26.89 17.21
CA HIS A 509 -17.39 28.28 17.37
C HIS A 509 -17.23 28.67 18.84
N PRO A 510 -16.15 28.21 19.52
CA PRO A 510 -15.87 28.59 20.89
C PRO A 510 -15.66 30.11 20.99
N THR A 511 -16.21 30.73 22.00
CA THR A 511 -16.01 32.16 22.25
C THR A 511 -15.38 32.32 23.66
N PRO A 512 -14.18 32.90 23.75
CA PRO A 512 -13.51 33.08 25.05
C PRO A 512 -14.27 34.06 25.93
N ALA A 513 -14.26 33.79 27.24
CA ALA A 513 -14.75 34.62 28.31
C ALA A 513 -13.73 34.62 29.44
N ALA A 514 -13.20 35.81 29.79
CA ALA A 514 -12.24 35.96 30.87
C ALA A 514 -12.93 36.14 32.25
N THR A 515 -14.18 36.55 32.22
CA THR A 515 -14.98 36.81 33.44
C THR A 515 -16.32 36.07 33.40
N GLU A 516 -16.96 35.93 34.58
CA GLU A 516 -18.29 35.34 34.72
C GLU A 516 -19.34 36.12 33.93
N ASP A 517 -19.29 37.44 33.95
CA ASP A 517 -20.25 38.31 33.27
C ASP A 517 -20.14 38.17 31.74
N GLU A 518 -18.90 38.12 31.22
CA GLU A 518 -18.68 37.82 29.81
C GLU A 518 -19.21 36.43 29.43
N ALA A 519 -18.99 35.43 30.31
CA ALA A 519 -19.49 34.07 30.05
C ALA A 519 -21.03 34.02 29.97
N VAL A 520 -21.73 34.79 30.83
CA VAL A 520 -23.19 34.94 30.80
C VAL A 520 -23.64 35.61 29.52
N GLU A 521 -23.07 36.78 29.19
CA GLU A 521 -23.45 37.51 27.96
C GLU A 521 -23.27 36.68 26.68
N ILE A 522 -22.15 35.94 26.58
CA ILE A 522 -21.88 35.03 25.46
C ILE A 522 -22.89 33.88 25.43
N SER A 523 -23.24 33.31 26.59
CA SER A 523 -24.20 32.21 26.70
C SER A 523 -25.60 32.62 26.25
N GLU A 524 -26.03 33.81 26.61
CA GLU A 524 -27.32 34.40 26.21
C GLU A 524 -27.36 34.63 24.68
N LYS A 525 -26.28 35.15 24.10
CA LYS A 525 -26.14 35.35 22.66
C LYS A 525 -26.16 34.04 21.83
N LYS A 526 -25.53 32.98 22.39
CA LYS A 526 -25.49 31.66 21.75
C LYS A 526 -26.80 30.87 21.91
N GLY A 527 -27.57 31.18 22.94
CA GLY A 527 -28.77 30.44 23.32
C GLY A 527 -28.50 29.18 24.12
N TYR A 528 -29.22 28.99 25.22
CA TYR A 528 -29.13 27.80 26.07
C TYR A 528 -29.77 26.56 25.41
N PRO A 529 -29.26 25.35 25.72
CA PRO A 529 -28.12 25.05 26.59
C PRO A 529 -26.78 25.29 25.90
N VAL A 530 -25.75 25.61 26.71
CA VAL A 530 -24.36 25.81 26.24
C VAL A 530 -23.40 24.80 26.87
N VAL A 531 -22.21 24.71 26.30
CA VAL A 531 -21.04 23.98 26.82
C VAL A 531 -19.99 25.00 27.26
N MET A 532 -19.39 24.78 28.43
CA MET A 532 -18.27 25.56 28.95
C MET A 532 -17.04 24.69 29.02
N LYS A 533 -15.91 25.20 28.50
CA LYS A 533 -14.60 24.53 28.62
C LYS A 533 -13.58 25.49 29.18
N ILE A 534 -12.62 24.97 29.99
CA ILE A 534 -11.49 25.77 30.46
C ILE A 534 -10.65 26.32 29.31
N TYR A 535 -10.25 27.59 29.40
CA TYR A 535 -9.41 28.25 28.42
C TYR A 535 -8.02 28.47 29.00
N SER A 536 -7.04 27.69 28.51
CA SER A 536 -5.67 27.69 29.02
C SER A 536 -4.72 27.18 27.92
N PRO A 537 -3.58 27.84 27.70
CA PRO A 537 -2.54 27.35 26.79
C PRO A 537 -1.81 26.11 27.33
N ASP A 538 -1.84 25.88 28.65
CA ASP A 538 -1.06 24.86 29.32
C ASP A 538 -1.86 23.58 29.63
N ILE A 539 -3.19 23.60 29.43
CA ILE A 539 -4.10 22.46 29.69
C ILE A 539 -4.62 21.91 28.38
N THR A 540 -4.00 20.82 27.92
CA THR A 540 -4.38 20.14 26.68
C THR A 540 -5.53 19.14 26.86
N HIS A 541 -5.55 18.40 27.98
CA HIS A 541 -6.60 17.43 28.32
C HIS A 541 -7.56 18.03 29.35
N LYS A 542 -8.53 18.78 28.86
CA LYS A 542 -9.45 19.57 29.71
C LYS A 542 -10.30 18.72 30.66
N SER A 543 -10.73 17.54 30.21
CA SER A 543 -11.55 16.61 31.03
C SER A 543 -10.85 16.12 32.28
N ASP A 544 -9.52 15.92 32.24
CA ASP A 544 -8.73 15.39 33.37
C ASP A 544 -8.71 16.36 34.57
N VAL A 545 -8.82 17.66 34.29
CA VAL A 545 -8.87 18.71 35.29
C VAL A 545 -10.29 19.14 35.65
N GLY A 546 -11.33 18.49 35.12
CA GLY A 546 -12.71 18.93 35.28
C GLY A 546 -13.04 20.19 34.48
N GLY A 547 -12.28 20.45 33.42
CA GLY A 547 -12.37 21.65 32.57
C GLY A 547 -13.41 21.56 31.44
N VAL A 548 -14.42 20.66 31.51
CA VAL A 548 -15.52 20.56 30.57
C VAL A 548 -16.85 20.41 31.32
N ALA A 549 -17.81 21.27 31.03
CA ALA A 549 -19.15 21.19 31.56
C ALA A 549 -20.19 21.29 30.42
N LEU A 550 -21.10 20.34 30.42
CA LEU A 550 -22.14 20.20 29.40
C LEU A 550 -23.51 20.59 29.94
N ASN A 551 -24.44 20.93 29.06
CA ASN A 551 -25.85 21.12 29.37
C ASN A 551 -26.12 22.23 30.38
N ILE A 552 -25.44 23.36 30.26
CA ILE A 552 -25.62 24.56 31.09
C ILE A 552 -26.84 25.30 30.53
N LYS A 553 -27.89 25.46 31.35
CA LYS A 553 -29.22 25.82 30.88
C LYS A 553 -29.66 27.26 31.20
N ASP A 554 -28.97 27.94 32.07
CA ASP A 554 -29.29 29.27 32.56
C ASP A 554 -28.07 30.02 33.09
N GLU A 555 -28.30 31.32 33.42
CA GLU A 555 -27.26 32.21 33.94
C GLU A 555 -26.67 31.72 35.29
N GLU A 556 -27.50 31.21 36.20
CA GLU A 556 -27.06 30.74 37.51
C GLU A 556 -26.06 29.57 37.37
N MET A 557 -26.38 28.63 36.46
CA MET A 557 -25.48 27.53 36.14
C MET A 557 -24.19 28.02 35.48
N VAL A 558 -24.23 29.03 34.62
CA VAL A 558 -23.02 29.61 34.00
C VAL A 558 -22.08 30.13 35.06
N ARG A 559 -22.57 30.97 35.99
CA ARG A 559 -21.78 31.56 37.06
C ARG A 559 -21.18 30.50 37.97
N ALA A 560 -22.00 29.59 38.45
CA ALA A 560 -21.56 28.51 39.33
C ALA A 560 -20.50 27.62 38.65
N THR A 561 -20.72 27.29 37.38
CA THR A 561 -19.80 26.43 36.59
C THR A 561 -18.47 27.15 36.35
N PHE A 562 -18.50 28.43 35.96
CA PHE A 562 -17.30 29.23 35.72
C PHE A 562 -16.40 29.23 36.99
N HIS A 563 -16.97 29.60 38.13
CA HIS A 563 -16.24 29.66 39.41
C HIS A 563 -15.62 28.30 39.79
N ASN A 564 -16.45 27.23 39.74
CA ASN A 564 -15.99 25.89 40.11
C ASN A 564 -14.94 25.34 39.15
N MET A 565 -15.10 25.57 37.86
CA MET A 565 -14.17 25.07 36.83
C MET A 565 -12.80 25.73 36.93
N VAL A 566 -12.75 27.06 37.03
CA VAL A 566 -11.50 27.82 37.19
C VAL A 566 -10.79 27.41 38.49
N LYS A 567 -11.52 27.28 39.60
CA LYS A 567 -10.97 26.83 40.87
C LYS A 567 -10.38 25.43 40.78
N THR A 568 -11.16 24.47 40.29
CA THR A 568 -10.74 23.05 40.19
C THR A 568 -9.53 22.88 39.28
N ALA A 569 -9.50 23.60 38.17
CA ALA A 569 -8.37 23.57 37.24
C ALA A 569 -7.11 24.15 37.86
N SER A 570 -7.23 25.27 38.61
CA SER A 570 -6.11 25.89 39.35
C SER A 570 -5.57 25.00 40.47
N GLU A 571 -6.45 24.26 41.16
CA GLU A 571 -6.04 23.31 42.19
C GLU A 571 -5.30 22.10 41.64
N LYS A 572 -5.76 21.57 40.49
CA LYS A 572 -5.14 20.40 39.86
C LYS A 572 -3.89 20.73 39.05
N ARG A 573 -3.80 21.93 38.50
CA ARG A 573 -2.67 22.41 37.71
C ARG A 573 -2.25 23.82 38.14
N PRO A 574 -1.59 23.94 39.33
CA PRO A 574 -1.16 25.22 39.88
C PRO A 574 -0.11 25.93 39.01
N ASP A 575 0.54 25.20 38.14
CA ASP A 575 1.56 25.66 37.19
C ASP A 575 0.98 26.21 35.89
N ALA A 576 -0.30 25.94 35.62
CA ALA A 576 -0.93 26.31 34.34
C ALA A 576 -1.52 27.74 34.40
N LYS A 577 -1.31 28.49 33.34
CA LYS A 577 -1.98 29.76 33.11
C LYS A 577 -3.43 29.51 32.68
N ILE A 578 -4.38 30.04 33.41
CA ILE A 578 -5.81 29.97 33.08
C ILE A 578 -6.29 31.35 32.62
N ASP A 579 -6.72 31.47 31.39
CA ASP A 579 -7.17 32.72 30.79
C ASP A 579 -8.71 32.89 30.87
N GLY A 580 -9.42 31.95 31.50
CA GLY A 580 -10.87 31.94 31.63
C GLY A 580 -11.52 30.67 31.12
N VAL A 581 -12.65 30.81 30.42
CA VAL A 581 -13.38 29.69 29.83
C VAL A 581 -13.76 30.01 28.40
N THR A 582 -14.10 28.99 27.62
CA THR A 582 -14.79 29.16 26.33
C THR A 582 -16.22 28.69 26.43
N ILE A 583 -17.14 29.44 25.77
CA ILE A 583 -18.57 29.12 25.69
C ILE A 583 -18.88 28.70 24.24
N GLN A 584 -19.57 27.58 24.07
CA GLN A 584 -19.99 27.08 22.78
C GLN A 584 -21.42 26.54 22.84
N ARG A 585 -22.11 26.52 21.69
CA ARG A 585 -23.46 25.93 21.63
C ARG A 585 -23.43 24.43 21.97
N MET A 586 -24.45 23.96 22.65
CA MET A 586 -24.65 22.52 22.83
C MET A 586 -25.15 21.90 21.53
N VAL A 587 -24.49 20.83 21.07
CA VAL A 587 -24.93 20.04 19.92
C VAL A 587 -25.81 18.89 20.43
N ASP A 588 -26.96 18.68 19.79
CA ASP A 588 -27.78 17.50 20.08
C ASP A 588 -27.09 16.27 19.49
N THR A 589 -26.67 15.38 20.37
CA THR A 589 -26.00 14.13 20.03
C THR A 589 -26.93 12.93 20.01
N LYS A 590 -28.23 13.16 20.13
CA LYS A 590 -29.22 12.08 19.99
C LYS A 590 -29.14 11.50 18.56
N ASP A 591 -29.07 10.20 18.50
CA ASP A 591 -28.89 9.46 17.24
C ASP A 591 -27.60 9.84 16.45
N ALA A 592 -26.59 10.41 17.08
CA ALA A 592 -25.33 10.74 16.44
C ALA A 592 -24.34 9.58 16.47
N VAL A 593 -23.38 9.59 15.53
CA VAL A 593 -22.19 8.74 15.53
C VAL A 593 -20.96 9.61 15.73
N GLU A 594 -20.09 9.21 16.64
CA GLU A 594 -18.82 9.89 16.90
C GLU A 594 -17.73 9.33 15.99
N ILE A 595 -17.07 10.20 15.24
CA ILE A 595 -15.97 9.90 14.32
C ILE A 595 -14.72 10.63 14.80
N ILE A 596 -13.56 9.98 14.65
CA ILE A 596 -12.27 10.65 14.72
C ILE A 596 -11.78 10.92 13.29
N LEU A 597 -11.29 12.13 13.05
CA LEU A 597 -10.70 12.54 11.78
C LEU A 597 -9.37 13.22 12.06
N GLY A 598 -8.30 12.74 11.41
CA GLY A 598 -6.95 13.24 11.70
C GLY A 598 -6.07 13.39 10.46
N ILE A 599 -5.04 14.22 10.61
CA ILE A 599 -3.88 14.34 9.73
C ILE A 599 -2.65 14.05 10.57
N LYS A 600 -1.73 13.25 10.03
CA LYS A 600 -0.43 13.01 10.67
C LYS A 600 0.66 12.98 9.61
N LYS A 601 1.81 13.56 9.93
CA LYS A 601 2.99 13.50 9.08
C LYS A 601 3.81 12.26 9.43
N ASP A 602 3.88 11.33 8.50
CA ASP A 602 4.73 10.15 8.60
C ASP A 602 6.12 10.46 8.04
N PRO A 603 7.21 10.02 8.71
CA PRO A 603 8.58 10.35 8.29
C PRO A 603 8.97 9.72 6.94
N GLU A 604 8.37 8.59 6.55
CA GLU A 604 8.68 7.86 5.31
C GLU A 604 7.73 8.26 4.17
N PHE A 605 6.44 8.42 4.47
CA PHE A 605 5.38 8.59 3.48
C PHE A 605 4.81 10.01 3.39
N GLY A 606 5.21 10.92 4.27
CA GLY A 606 4.67 12.28 4.32
C GLY A 606 3.28 12.34 4.95
N THR A 607 2.43 13.24 4.48
CA THR A 607 1.12 13.48 5.10
C THR A 607 0.14 12.34 4.85
N VAL A 608 -0.47 11.82 5.93
CA VAL A 608 -1.47 10.75 5.94
C VAL A 608 -2.72 11.25 6.65
N MET A 609 -3.88 10.92 6.12
CA MET A 609 -5.20 11.16 6.73
C MET A 609 -5.71 9.90 7.41
N LEU A 610 -6.47 10.10 8.49
CA LEU A 610 -7.11 9.05 9.27
C LEU A 610 -8.59 9.37 9.45
N VAL A 611 -9.45 8.37 9.28
CA VAL A 611 -10.83 8.38 9.74
C VAL A 611 -11.10 7.10 10.53
N GLY A 612 -11.90 7.17 11.58
CA GLY A 612 -12.24 6.02 12.40
C GLY A 612 -13.35 6.28 13.40
N MET A 613 -13.65 5.26 14.22
CA MET A 613 -14.56 5.41 15.33
C MET A 613 -14.00 6.43 16.35
N GLY A 614 -14.80 7.43 16.71
CA GLY A 614 -14.47 8.46 17.70
C GLY A 614 -14.91 8.10 19.11
N GLY A 615 -14.79 9.08 20.01
CA GLY A 615 -15.19 8.96 21.41
C GLY A 615 -14.24 8.11 22.25
N THR A 616 -14.66 7.81 23.48
CA THR A 616 -13.86 7.12 24.50
C THR A 616 -13.54 5.65 24.17
N SER A 617 -14.29 5.06 23.24
CA SER A 617 -14.11 3.65 22.82
C SER A 617 -13.17 3.48 21.63
N ALA A 618 -12.69 4.56 21.03
CA ALA A 618 -11.85 4.53 19.82
C ALA A 618 -10.58 3.69 19.98
N GLU A 619 -9.90 3.82 21.13
CA GLU A 619 -8.67 3.07 21.43
C GLU A 619 -8.91 1.56 21.60
N LEU A 620 -10.06 1.18 22.10
CA LEU A 620 -10.43 -0.21 22.34
C LEU A 620 -10.74 -0.95 21.03
N PHE A 621 -11.56 -0.36 20.16
CA PHE A 621 -12.02 -1.02 18.93
C PHE A 621 -11.03 -0.90 17.77
N LYS A 622 -10.14 0.10 17.78
CA LYS A 622 -9.12 0.35 16.75
C LYS A 622 -9.67 0.31 15.31
N ASP A 623 -10.94 0.74 15.14
CA ASP A 623 -11.60 0.80 13.85
C ASP A 623 -11.21 2.10 13.14
N LYS A 624 -10.14 2.05 12.39
CA LYS A 624 -9.58 3.21 11.68
C LYS A 624 -9.18 2.85 10.25
N ARG A 625 -9.24 3.84 9.36
CA ARG A 625 -8.74 3.74 7.99
C ARG A 625 -7.81 4.89 7.68
N LEU A 626 -6.71 4.57 6.99
CA LEU A 626 -5.72 5.55 6.53
C LEU A 626 -5.78 5.71 5.01
N GLU A 627 -5.56 6.94 4.55
CA GLU A 627 -5.45 7.26 3.13
C GLU A 627 -4.53 8.48 2.92
N PHE A 628 -4.07 8.67 1.68
CA PHE A 628 -3.18 9.77 1.31
C PHE A 628 -3.95 10.88 0.61
N PRO A 629 -3.77 12.16 1.03
CA PRO A 629 -4.30 13.30 0.30
C PRO A 629 -3.60 13.43 -1.08
N PRO A 630 -4.29 13.99 -2.11
CA PRO A 630 -5.66 14.45 -2.11
C PRO A 630 -6.69 13.31 -2.23
N LEU A 631 -7.89 13.52 -1.64
CA LEU A 631 -9.02 12.61 -1.76
C LEU A 631 -10.01 13.13 -2.81
N ASN A 632 -10.70 12.18 -3.45
CA ASN A 632 -11.93 12.42 -4.19
C ASN A 632 -13.13 11.81 -3.47
N GLU A 633 -14.34 12.02 -3.98
CA GLU A 633 -15.57 11.50 -3.41
C GLU A 633 -15.53 9.98 -3.22
N GLN A 634 -15.05 9.26 -4.24
CA GLN A 634 -15.02 7.81 -4.21
C GLN A 634 -14.02 7.25 -3.18
N LEU A 635 -12.83 7.83 -3.09
CA LEU A 635 -11.86 7.45 -2.08
C LEU A 635 -12.36 7.74 -0.67
N ALA A 636 -13.02 8.90 -0.46
CA ALA A 636 -13.60 9.25 0.81
C ALA A 636 -14.74 8.28 1.19
N ARG A 637 -15.62 7.89 0.24
CA ARG A 637 -16.67 6.87 0.47
C ARG A 637 -16.04 5.51 0.81
N GLN A 638 -15.05 5.06 0.06
CA GLN A 638 -14.36 3.79 0.32
C GLN A 638 -13.68 3.77 1.70
N MET A 639 -13.11 4.89 2.14
CA MET A 639 -12.58 4.99 3.51
C MET A 639 -13.67 4.69 4.54
N LEU A 640 -14.85 5.28 4.39
CA LEU A 640 -15.99 5.10 5.31
C LEU A 640 -16.55 3.68 5.23
N GLU A 641 -16.81 3.17 4.03
CA GLU A 641 -17.37 1.82 3.77
C GLU A 641 -16.47 0.70 4.34
N SER A 642 -15.18 0.96 4.45
CA SER A 642 -14.21 0.01 5.01
C SER A 642 -14.15 -0.03 6.54
N LEU A 643 -14.85 0.90 7.23
CA LEU A 643 -14.94 0.92 8.68
C LEU A 643 -15.97 -0.13 9.17
N LYS A 644 -15.67 -0.77 10.30
CA LYS A 644 -16.60 -1.71 10.95
C LYS A 644 -17.87 -1.01 11.45
N ILE A 645 -17.75 0.29 11.78
CA ILE A 645 -18.88 1.11 12.24
C ILE A 645 -19.74 1.63 11.09
N TYR A 646 -19.38 1.40 9.83
CA TYR A 646 -20.12 1.92 8.66
C TYR A 646 -21.62 1.60 8.71
N PRO A 647 -22.10 0.39 9.12
CA PRO A 647 -23.50 0.12 9.30
C PRO A 647 -24.25 1.07 10.26
N LEU A 648 -23.55 1.68 11.23
CA LEU A 648 -24.14 2.68 12.11
C LEU A 648 -24.38 4.00 11.38
N LEU A 649 -23.58 4.30 10.36
CA LEU A 649 -23.76 5.46 9.49
C LEU A 649 -24.93 5.26 8.52
N GLU A 650 -25.13 4.04 8.01
CA GLU A 650 -26.28 3.70 7.14
C GLU A 650 -27.61 3.60 7.89
N GLY A 651 -27.58 3.51 9.21
CA GLY A 651 -28.73 3.31 10.07
C GLY A 651 -28.83 1.86 10.56
N TYR A 652 -28.90 1.67 11.87
CA TYR A 652 -28.86 0.36 12.52
C TYR A 652 -29.96 0.24 13.59
N ARG A 653 -30.71 -0.88 13.59
CA ARG A 653 -31.76 -1.20 14.57
C ARG A 653 -32.80 -0.06 14.77
N GLY A 654 -33.23 0.57 13.69
CA GLY A 654 -34.22 1.63 13.72
C GLY A 654 -33.64 3.04 13.94
N ALA A 655 -32.35 3.20 14.15
CA ALA A 655 -31.73 4.52 14.12
C ALA A 655 -31.69 5.04 12.67
N PRO A 656 -31.95 6.34 12.45
CA PRO A 656 -31.95 6.91 11.10
C PRO A 656 -30.55 6.94 10.51
N PRO A 657 -30.42 6.85 9.16
CA PRO A 657 -29.13 7.01 8.49
C PRO A 657 -28.55 8.39 8.77
N LYS A 658 -27.22 8.47 8.83
CA LYS A 658 -26.47 9.71 9.04
C LYS A 658 -26.19 10.40 7.70
N ASN A 659 -25.79 11.65 7.76
CA ASN A 659 -25.46 12.41 6.55
C ASN A 659 -24.08 12.02 6.03
N ILE A 660 -24.01 10.86 5.34
CA ILE A 660 -22.77 10.31 4.77
C ILE A 660 -22.21 11.25 3.70
N ASP A 661 -23.06 11.89 2.89
CA ASP A 661 -22.60 12.79 1.83
C ASP A 661 -21.87 14.01 2.40
N LYS A 662 -22.39 14.61 3.47
CA LYS A 662 -21.71 15.70 4.17
C LYS A 662 -20.40 15.23 4.85
N LEU A 663 -20.38 14.00 5.37
CA LEU A 663 -19.15 13.42 5.94
C LEU A 663 -18.09 13.19 4.85
N VAL A 664 -18.47 12.73 3.67
CA VAL A 664 -17.58 12.61 2.50
C VAL A 664 -17.02 13.98 2.10
N GLU A 665 -17.87 15.01 2.05
CA GLU A 665 -17.43 16.39 1.79
C GLU A 665 -16.41 16.86 2.83
N VAL A 666 -16.64 16.61 4.12
CA VAL A 666 -15.71 16.94 5.21
C VAL A 666 -14.36 16.26 5.02
N LEU A 667 -14.33 14.98 4.63
CA LEU A 667 -13.09 14.26 4.34
C LEU A 667 -12.31 14.89 3.18
N ILE A 668 -13.01 15.30 2.11
CA ILE A 668 -12.38 15.95 0.97
C ILE A 668 -11.83 17.33 1.38
N ARG A 669 -12.58 18.16 2.12
CA ARG A 669 -12.13 19.45 2.65
C ARG A 669 -10.90 19.32 3.52
N MET A 670 -10.89 18.32 4.39
CA MET A 670 -9.71 17.98 5.22
C MET A 670 -8.50 17.59 4.37
N SER A 671 -8.72 16.92 3.24
CA SER A 671 -7.63 16.55 2.32
C SER A 671 -6.99 17.76 1.62
N TYR A 672 -7.78 18.79 1.32
CA TYR A 672 -7.26 20.07 0.82
C TYR A 672 -6.45 20.81 1.90
N LEU A 673 -6.96 20.85 3.14
CA LEU A 673 -6.22 21.43 4.27
C LEU A 673 -4.87 20.72 4.45
N ALA A 674 -4.86 19.39 4.38
CA ALA A 674 -3.65 18.58 4.45
C ALA A 674 -2.66 18.85 3.30
N ALA A 675 -3.17 19.18 2.11
CA ALA A 675 -2.35 19.48 0.94
C ALA A 675 -1.76 20.90 0.98
N ASP A 676 -2.51 21.85 1.53
CA ASP A 676 -2.12 23.26 1.55
C ASP A 676 -1.11 23.61 2.66
N TYR A 677 -1.12 22.86 3.77
CA TYR A 677 -0.29 23.16 4.94
C TYR A 677 0.74 22.08 5.26
N PRO A 678 1.90 22.08 4.58
CA PRO A 678 3.02 21.21 4.97
C PRO A 678 3.55 21.49 6.37
N GLU A 679 3.21 22.64 6.96
CA GLU A 679 3.58 23.06 8.31
C GLU A 679 2.77 22.34 9.39
N ILE A 680 1.65 21.71 9.07
CA ILE A 680 0.89 20.92 10.03
C ILE A 680 1.55 19.55 10.21
N LYS A 681 2.05 19.30 11.43
CA LYS A 681 2.60 18.01 11.82
C LYS A 681 1.52 17.01 12.19
N GLU A 682 0.49 17.49 12.89
CA GLU A 682 -0.63 16.70 13.37
C GLU A 682 -1.87 17.59 13.46
N LEU A 683 -3.01 17.09 13.00
CA LEU A 683 -4.33 17.67 13.23
C LEU A 683 -5.25 16.55 13.66
N ASP A 684 -5.99 16.77 14.72
CA ASP A 684 -6.93 15.81 15.28
C ASP A 684 -8.27 16.49 15.58
N ILE A 685 -9.35 15.93 15.01
CA ILE A 685 -10.74 16.30 15.28
C ILE A 685 -11.37 15.12 16.00
N ASN A 686 -11.62 15.24 17.30
CA ASN A 686 -12.17 14.18 18.13
C ASN A 686 -12.97 14.73 19.31
N PRO A 687 -14.34 14.56 19.30
CA PRO A 687 -15.10 13.90 18.26
C PRO A 687 -15.59 14.84 17.14
N LEU A 688 -15.74 14.26 15.95
CA LEU A 688 -16.56 14.78 14.87
C LEU A 688 -17.94 14.10 14.98
N ILE A 689 -19.00 14.87 15.21
CA ILE A 689 -20.36 14.37 15.40
C ILE A 689 -21.07 14.28 14.05
N VAL A 690 -21.58 13.10 13.72
CA VAL A 690 -22.34 12.84 12.50
C VAL A 690 -23.79 12.54 12.87
N THR A 691 -24.69 13.45 12.52
CA THR A 691 -26.13 13.34 12.72
C THR A 691 -26.84 13.00 11.39
N PRO A 692 -28.15 12.79 11.36
CA PRO A 692 -28.88 12.64 10.10
C PRO A 692 -28.83 13.89 9.17
N THR A 693 -28.58 15.07 9.72
CA THR A 693 -28.59 16.34 8.97
C THR A 693 -27.23 16.99 8.86
N ASP A 694 -26.35 16.83 9.87
CA ASP A 694 -25.15 17.62 10.03
C ASP A 694 -23.92 16.82 10.40
N VAL A 695 -22.74 17.43 10.13
CA VAL A 695 -21.41 16.94 10.55
C VAL A 695 -20.69 18.10 11.21
N ILE A 696 -20.39 17.97 12.51
CA ILE A 696 -19.91 19.09 13.34
C ILE A 696 -18.70 18.66 14.19
N ALA A 697 -17.60 19.40 14.09
CA ALA A 697 -16.42 19.21 14.93
C ALA A 697 -16.63 19.82 16.33
N LEU A 698 -16.63 18.99 17.38
CA LEU A 698 -16.74 19.45 18.78
C LEU A 698 -15.40 19.86 19.39
N ASP A 699 -14.32 19.26 18.91
CA ASP A 699 -12.97 19.62 19.32
C ASP A 699 -12.00 19.50 18.13
N ALA A 700 -10.97 20.35 18.14
CA ALA A 700 -9.91 20.31 17.15
C ALA A 700 -8.58 20.72 17.80
N ARG A 701 -7.51 20.00 17.45
CA ARG A 701 -6.15 20.26 17.91
C ARG A 701 -5.20 20.23 16.74
N ILE A 702 -4.33 21.24 16.65
CA ILE A 702 -3.32 21.35 15.59
C ILE A 702 -1.94 21.49 16.21
N VAL A 703 -0.98 20.72 15.71
CA VAL A 703 0.44 20.79 16.08
C VAL A 703 1.24 21.22 14.85
N ILE A 704 2.04 22.27 15.02
CA ILE A 704 2.87 22.87 13.95
C ILE A 704 4.26 22.24 13.93
N ASP A 705 4.78 22.01 12.75
CA ASP A 705 6.14 21.56 12.48
C ASP A 705 7.08 22.77 12.40
N GLU A 706 7.76 23.08 13.51
CA GLU A 706 8.64 24.24 13.60
C GLU A 706 9.83 24.17 12.66
N GLU A 707 10.27 22.97 12.25
CA GLU A 707 11.39 22.83 11.31
C GLU A 707 10.95 23.25 9.91
N VAL A 708 9.75 22.89 9.51
CA VAL A 708 9.17 23.29 8.21
C VAL A 708 8.87 24.77 8.16
N MET A 709 8.52 25.38 9.29
CA MET A 709 8.30 26.81 9.40
C MET A 709 9.58 27.64 9.17
N LYS A 710 10.76 27.08 9.44
CA LYS A 710 12.06 27.76 9.27
C LYS A 710 12.53 27.81 7.83
N GLU A 711 12.17 26.82 7.01
CA GLU A 711 12.63 26.71 5.63
C GLU A 711 11.43 26.56 4.69
N PRO A 712 11.34 27.38 3.62
CA PRO A 712 10.28 27.26 2.62
C PRO A 712 10.28 25.86 1.99
N VAL A 713 9.16 25.17 2.07
CA VAL A 713 8.99 23.84 1.50
C VAL A 713 8.47 23.97 0.07
N LYS A 714 9.06 23.17 -0.85
CA LYS A 714 8.56 23.11 -2.22
C LYS A 714 7.10 22.62 -2.20
N GLU A 715 6.25 23.28 -2.99
CA GLU A 715 4.83 22.97 -3.10
C GLU A 715 4.57 21.47 -3.28
N TYR A 716 3.66 20.92 -2.48
CA TYR A 716 3.30 19.49 -2.40
C TYR A 716 4.47 18.53 -2.13
N SER A 717 5.61 19.04 -1.58
CA SER A 717 6.76 18.16 -1.26
C SER A 717 6.52 17.23 -0.07
N HIS A 718 5.54 17.49 0.74
CA HIS A 718 5.09 16.67 1.88
C HIS A 718 4.08 15.57 1.49
N LEU A 719 3.58 15.58 0.25
CA LEU A 719 2.62 14.59 -0.24
C LEU A 719 3.32 13.49 -1.03
N ILE A 720 2.90 12.25 -0.86
CA ILE A 720 3.35 11.12 -1.67
C ILE A 720 2.75 11.16 -3.08
N LEU A 721 1.52 11.68 -3.20
CA LEU A 721 0.81 11.92 -4.45
C LEU A 721 0.59 13.41 -4.63
N ARG A 722 0.86 13.92 -5.82
CA ARG A 722 0.60 15.34 -6.13
C ARG A 722 -0.85 15.50 -6.58
N PRO A 723 -1.51 16.60 -6.20
CA PRO A 723 -2.77 17.01 -6.81
C PRO A 723 -2.66 17.14 -8.33
N TYR A 724 -3.77 16.98 -9.02
CA TYR A 724 -3.83 17.24 -10.44
C TYR A 724 -3.54 18.73 -10.69
N PRO A 725 -2.66 19.09 -11.65
CA PRO A 725 -2.22 20.48 -11.83
C PRO A 725 -3.26 21.32 -12.58
N GLU A 726 -4.30 21.74 -11.91
CA GLU A 726 -5.42 22.53 -12.46
C GLU A 726 -4.98 23.89 -13.01
N SER A 727 -3.94 24.48 -12.42
CA SER A 727 -3.36 25.74 -12.89
C SER A 727 -2.86 25.68 -14.34
N LEU A 728 -2.69 24.47 -14.89
CA LEU A 728 -2.33 24.26 -16.30
C LEU A 728 -3.54 24.11 -17.23
N ILE A 729 -4.76 24.11 -16.70
CA ILE A 729 -5.97 24.08 -17.52
C ILE A 729 -6.21 25.47 -18.10
N ARG A 730 -6.36 25.54 -19.42
CA ARG A 730 -6.67 26.81 -20.10
C ARG A 730 -7.61 26.57 -21.29
N THR A 731 -8.47 27.53 -21.56
CA THR A 731 -9.27 27.57 -22.78
C THR A 731 -8.46 28.28 -23.85
N ASP A 732 -8.47 27.74 -25.06
CA ASP A 732 -7.83 28.31 -26.24
C ASP A 732 -8.76 28.18 -27.45
N GLN A 733 -8.50 28.85 -28.55
CA GLN A 733 -9.33 28.76 -29.75
C GLN A 733 -8.54 28.17 -30.93
N LEU A 734 -9.16 27.26 -31.65
CA LEU A 734 -8.65 26.76 -32.90
C LEU A 734 -8.77 27.82 -34.02
N LYS A 735 -8.08 27.60 -35.13
CA LYS A 735 -8.08 28.52 -36.27
C LYS A 735 -9.47 28.70 -36.90
N ASP A 736 -10.38 27.81 -36.70
CA ASP A 736 -11.78 27.87 -37.15
C ASP A 736 -12.72 28.58 -36.17
N GLY A 737 -12.19 29.07 -35.03
CA GLY A 737 -12.93 29.79 -34.01
C GLY A 737 -13.59 28.89 -32.97
N SER A 738 -13.42 27.56 -33.03
CA SER A 738 -13.94 26.64 -32.02
C SER A 738 -13.11 26.69 -30.74
N ASP A 739 -13.78 26.73 -29.57
CA ASP A 739 -13.12 26.68 -28.28
C ASP A 739 -12.61 25.28 -27.94
N VAL A 740 -11.38 25.21 -27.42
CA VAL A 740 -10.76 23.98 -26.94
C VAL A 740 -10.22 24.17 -25.53
N ILE A 741 -10.28 23.09 -24.73
CA ILE A 741 -9.69 23.04 -23.40
C ILE A 741 -8.35 22.32 -23.51
N LEU A 742 -7.28 23.03 -23.20
CA LEU A 742 -5.94 22.45 -23.06
C LEU A 742 -5.73 22.11 -21.58
N ARG A 743 -5.48 20.85 -21.30
CA ARG A 743 -5.25 20.35 -19.94
C ARG A 743 -4.25 19.20 -19.91
N PRO A 744 -3.55 18.95 -18.79
CA PRO A 744 -2.77 17.75 -18.61
C PRO A 744 -3.63 16.49 -18.78
N ILE A 745 -3.01 15.41 -19.28
CA ILE A 745 -3.68 14.13 -19.48
C ILE A 745 -4.11 13.53 -18.13
N LYS A 746 -5.28 12.89 -18.12
CA LYS A 746 -5.82 12.14 -16.96
C LYS A 746 -5.88 10.65 -17.30
N PRO A 747 -5.84 9.74 -16.30
CA PRO A 747 -6.03 8.30 -16.53
C PRO A 747 -7.34 7.96 -17.27
N GLU A 748 -8.41 8.68 -17.04
CA GLU A 748 -9.70 8.47 -17.74
C GLU A 748 -9.66 8.80 -19.23
N ASP A 749 -8.62 9.46 -19.70
CA ASP A 749 -8.43 9.77 -21.12
C ASP A 749 -7.99 8.54 -21.93
N GLU A 750 -7.59 7.45 -21.28
CA GLU A 750 -7.09 6.24 -21.95
C GLU A 750 -8.04 5.71 -23.03
N PRO A 751 -9.36 5.57 -22.83
CA PRO A 751 -10.27 5.13 -23.89
C PRO A 751 -10.25 6.07 -25.11
N MET A 752 -10.25 7.38 -24.89
CA MET A 752 -10.19 8.39 -25.95
C MET A 752 -8.85 8.35 -26.70
N TRP A 753 -7.74 8.09 -25.98
CA TRP A 753 -6.43 7.89 -26.59
C TRP A 753 -6.37 6.63 -27.46
N LEU A 754 -6.94 5.53 -27.00
CA LEU A 754 -7.03 4.29 -27.78
C LEU A 754 -7.89 4.47 -29.04
N GLU A 755 -8.99 5.20 -28.93
CA GLU A 755 -9.86 5.54 -30.06
C GLU A 755 -9.14 6.44 -31.08
N LEU A 756 -8.42 7.47 -30.59
CA LEU A 756 -7.58 8.33 -31.41
C LEU A 756 -6.51 7.52 -32.15
N LEU A 757 -5.78 6.66 -31.44
CA LEU A 757 -4.74 5.81 -32.05
C LEU A 757 -5.33 4.84 -33.09
N ALA A 758 -6.51 4.28 -32.83
CA ALA A 758 -7.20 3.42 -33.80
C ALA A 758 -7.67 4.18 -35.05
N SER A 759 -7.93 5.47 -34.93
CA SER A 759 -8.33 6.34 -36.05
C SER A 759 -7.16 6.84 -36.89
N CYS A 760 -5.92 6.78 -36.37
CA CYS A 760 -4.73 7.20 -37.09
C CYS A 760 -4.36 6.22 -38.22
N SER A 761 -3.94 6.74 -39.36
CA SER A 761 -3.36 5.91 -40.43
C SER A 761 -2.02 5.30 -39.99
N LYS A 762 -1.61 4.18 -40.57
CA LYS A 762 -0.32 3.55 -40.28
C LYS A 762 0.91 4.32 -40.83
N GLU A 763 0.66 5.43 -41.49
CA GLU A 763 1.68 6.38 -41.91
C GLU A 763 1.86 7.44 -40.80
#